data_00c718235a1ccb25e5ec178c9ceb0a89
#
_entry.id   00c718235a1ccb25e5ec178c9ceb0a89
#
_cell.length_a   1.000
_cell.length_b   1.000
_cell.length_c   1.000
_cell.angle_alpha   90.00
_cell.angle_beta   90.00
_cell.angle_gamma   90.00
#
_symmetry.space_group_name_H-M   'P 1'
#
loop_
_entity.id
_entity.type
_entity.pdbx_description
1 polymer ?
#
loop_
_entity_poly.entity_id
_entity_poly.type
_entity_poly.pdbx_seq_one_letter_code
_entity_poly.pdbx_strand_id
1 'polypeptide(L)'
;MQSFYRKIVNHPRIILTVFILAALCGAVTQGMVAVNYDMNDYLPPDSDSTQALELLGEEFEGGIPNARVMVRNVSIAEALTYKERFRTVDGVTDVTWLDDVADVHTPLSMLDQDEVETYYCDGCALFTLTIEDDRRLQAVDDLRAIIGDENAMTGAAVSTAVATTSTVNEIRMITVFAVLFVLLVLLLSTNSWIEPLVVLCSLGVAIMINNGSNLIFGEISFVSNAAGSILQLAVSLDYSVFLIHRFEECKQETDDEREAMVRALCMSTGSILSSGLTTVIGFLALCLMRFQIGPDLGLVLAKGVAISLITVFVFSPALILSCHKLMEKTRHRYLLPSFRTLGRVVYRLMIPAVLVFLVLIYPANRASDSNEYYYGSAHIFGPDTQLGTDTAEIEATFGKSDTYVLMVPRGDVVRERALSEELQALPEVTSILSYVDVASTTIPTQFVGEDTLKLLMSEHYSRLVLSVDADFEGPATFKLIDRIREVAEKWYPGQWKLAGEGVSTEDLMGTVTADMGKVNFLAIAAVFIVLLLSMKSVSLPVILVLAIETAIWINLSLPYFFDNTVFYIAYLIISSIQLGATVDYAILFTDRYLEHRQTMGKRDAIVNTISAVTASILTSGMTLTVVDFLLGYLSTHGLLSQLGMFLGKGTLCSLAIVFFVLPGLLYLLDGLIRRTTFGLKLAPAKKRVDSEDKAVQKE
;
A
#
# COMPACT_ATOMS: atom_id res chain seq x y z
N MET A 1 15.22 -20.10 -28.12
CA MET A 1 15.80 -19.44 -26.95
C MET A 1 17.31 -19.29 -27.05
N GLN A 2 18.09 -20.33 -27.26
CA GLN A 2 19.55 -20.26 -27.31
C GLN A 2 20.09 -19.27 -28.35
N SER A 3 19.50 -19.22 -29.57
CA SER A 3 19.88 -18.25 -30.64
C SER A 3 19.57 -16.79 -30.22
N PHE A 4 18.52 -16.54 -29.48
CA PHE A 4 18.16 -15.21 -28.94
C PHE A 4 19.19 -14.74 -27.92
N TYR A 5 19.52 -15.58 -26.93
CA TYR A 5 20.51 -15.23 -25.90
C TYR A 5 21.92 -15.05 -26.47
N ARG A 6 22.31 -15.83 -27.51
CA ARG A 6 23.58 -15.61 -28.21
C ARG A 6 23.66 -14.20 -28.84
N LYS A 7 22.57 -13.69 -29.40
CA LYS A 7 22.54 -12.32 -29.95
C LYS A 7 22.74 -11.29 -28.84
N ILE A 8 22.10 -11.45 -27.70
CA ILE A 8 22.26 -10.56 -26.52
C ILE A 8 23.72 -10.57 -26.06
N VAL A 9 24.27 -11.73 -25.80
CA VAL A 9 25.65 -11.91 -25.28
C VAL A 9 26.72 -11.39 -26.27
N ASN A 10 26.43 -11.39 -27.57
CA ASN A 10 27.38 -10.91 -28.61
C ASN A 10 27.37 -9.38 -28.82
N HIS A 11 26.34 -8.66 -28.35
CA HIS A 11 26.23 -7.20 -28.54
C HIS A 11 26.10 -6.41 -27.20
N PRO A 12 27.00 -6.65 -26.21
CA PRO A 12 26.84 -6.07 -24.88
C PRO A 12 26.89 -4.54 -24.88
N ARG A 13 27.73 -3.92 -25.71
CA ARG A 13 27.88 -2.45 -25.77
C ARG A 13 26.60 -1.76 -26.23
N ILE A 14 25.92 -2.31 -27.24
CA ILE A 14 24.68 -1.73 -27.76
C ILE A 14 23.60 -1.80 -26.69
N ILE A 15 23.46 -2.96 -26.01
CA ILE A 15 22.49 -3.17 -24.93
C ILE A 15 22.74 -2.19 -23.78
N LEU A 16 23.98 -2.11 -23.30
CA LEU A 16 24.34 -1.18 -22.22
C LEU A 16 24.00 0.26 -22.60
N THR A 17 24.34 0.70 -23.82
CA THR A 17 24.03 2.07 -24.26
C THR A 17 22.54 2.35 -24.30
N VAL A 18 21.73 1.42 -24.86
CA VAL A 18 20.26 1.59 -24.94
C VAL A 18 19.63 1.68 -23.56
N PHE A 19 20.00 0.77 -22.63
CA PHE A 19 19.43 0.78 -21.28
C PHE A 19 19.88 1.98 -20.44
N ILE A 20 21.12 2.42 -20.58
CA ILE A 20 21.63 3.64 -19.90
C ILE A 20 20.88 4.87 -20.43
N LEU A 21 20.68 4.98 -21.75
CA LEU A 21 19.90 6.08 -22.33
C LEU A 21 18.44 6.04 -21.86
N ALA A 22 17.82 4.86 -21.80
CA ALA A 22 16.47 4.69 -21.28
C ALA A 22 16.39 5.07 -19.78
N ALA A 23 17.38 4.68 -18.97
CA ALA A 23 17.45 5.06 -17.56
C ALA A 23 17.65 6.57 -17.38
N LEU A 24 18.50 7.21 -18.18
CA LEU A 24 18.68 8.67 -18.14
C LEU A 24 17.39 9.40 -18.56
N CYS A 25 16.69 8.92 -19.57
CA CYS A 25 15.38 9.43 -19.94
C CYS A 25 14.39 9.27 -18.76
N GLY A 26 14.35 8.08 -18.15
CA GLY A 26 13.52 7.82 -16.96
C GLY A 26 13.86 8.71 -15.78
N ALA A 27 15.13 9.00 -15.53
CA ALA A 27 15.57 9.91 -14.47
C ALA A 27 15.07 11.36 -14.67
N VAL A 28 14.93 11.79 -15.93
CA VAL A 28 14.36 13.12 -16.24
C VAL A 28 12.84 13.10 -16.12
N THR A 29 12.19 12.09 -16.69
CA THR A 29 10.71 12.03 -16.73
C THR A 29 10.07 11.70 -15.40
N GLN A 30 10.75 11.04 -14.46
CA GLN A 30 10.20 10.75 -13.13
C GLN A 30 9.84 12.03 -12.34
N GLY A 31 10.56 13.13 -12.54
CA GLY A 31 10.25 14.43 -11.91
C GLY A 31 9.02 15.14 -12.51
N MET A 32 8.46 14.61 -13.61
CA MET A 32 7.28 15.16 -14.27
C MET A 32 6.00 14.35 -13.95
N VAL A 33 6.13 13.27 -13.17
CA VAL A 33 4.99 12.44 -12.76
C VAL A 33 4.28 13.13 -11.60
N ALA A 34 3.01 13.44 -11.77
CA ALA A 34 2.19 13.95 -10.69
C ALA A 34 1.87 12.84 -9.66
N VAL A 35 1.83 13.21 -8.39
CA VAL A 35 1.48 12.29 -7.29
C VAL A 35 0.32 12.87 -6.51
N ASN A 36 -0.77 12.11 -6.42
CA ASN A 36 -1.94 12.48 -5.66
C ASN A 36 -1.91 11.86 -4.26
N TYR A 37 -2.13 12.69 -3.24
CA TYR A 37 -2.12 12.31 -1.82
C TYR A 37 -3.52 12.29 -1.22
N ASP A 38 -4.56 12.68 -1.96
CA ASP A 38 -5.94 12.62 -1.51
C ASP A 38 -6.54 11.24 -1.74
N MET A 39 -7.02 10.61 -0.68
CA MET A 39 -7.61 9.27 -0.77
C MET A 39 -9.01 9.30 -1.38
N ASN A 40 -9.73 10.40 -1.21
CA ASN A 40 -11.10 10.53 -1.69
C ASN A 40 -11.19 10.58 -3.22
N ASP A 41 -10.16 11.11 -3.88
CA ASP A 41 -10.06 11.16 -5.35
C ASP A 41 -9.98 9.77 -6.00
N TYR A 42 -9.68 8.74 -5.22
CA TYR A 42 -9.60 7.35 -5.69
C TYR A 42 -10.90 6.58 -5.51
N LEU A 43 -11.96 7.21 -4.98
CA LEU A 43 -13.29 6.62 -4.97
C LEU A 43 -13.82 6.42 -6.40
N PRO A 44 -14.66 5.41 -6.61
CA PRO A 44 -15.28 5.24 -7.93
C PRO A 44 -16.09 6.49 -8.32
N PRO A 45 -16.05 6.91 -9.60
CA PRO A 45 -16.82 8.08 -10.05
C PRO A 45 -18.34 7.87 -9.98
N ASP A 46 -18.80 6.63 -9.82
CA ASP A 46 -20.20 6.27 -9.63
C ASP A 46 -20.63 6.22 -8.16
N SER A 47 -19.76 6.54 -7.20
CA SER A 47 -20.13 6.64 -5.78
C SER A 47 -20.95 7.90 -5.50
N ASP A 48 -21.88 7.79 -4.54
CA ASP A 48 -22.81 8.90 -4.23
C ASP A 48 -22.08 10.14 -3.69
N SER A 49 -21.05 9.92 -2.87
CA SER A 49 -20.21 11.00 -2.33
C SER A 49 -19.38 11.70 -3.40
N THR A 50 -18.79 10.98 -4.36
CA THR A 50 -18.03 11.56 -5.47
C THR A 50 -18.94 12.43 -6.34
N GLN A 51 -20.12 11.91 -6.71
CA GLN A 51 -21.11 12.69 -7.47
C GLN A 51 -21.60 13.93 -6.70
N ALA A 52 -21.73 13.83 -5.37
CA ALA A 52 -22.10 14.96 -4.54
C ALA A 52 -21.01 16.03 -4.49
N LEU A 53 -19.73 15.64 -4.41
CA LEU A 53 -18.60 16.56 -4.43
C LEU A 53 -18.43 17.25 -5.80
N GLU A 54 -18.57 16.50 -6.91
CA GLU A 54 -18.58 17.09 -8.26
C GLU A 54 -19.70 18.12 -8.42
N LEU A 55 -20.93 17.78 -8.03
CA LEU A 55 -22.07 18.67 -8.08
C LEU A 55 -21.88 19.93 -7.22
N LEU A 56 -21.27 19.76 -6.03
CA LEU A 56 -20.97 20.88 -5.14
C LEU A 56 -19.99 21.85 -5.80
N GLY A 57 -18.94 21.34 -6.45
CA GLY A 57 -17.96 22.15 -7.16
C GLY A 57 -18.51 22.86 -8.41
N GLU A 58 -19.51 22.25 -9.08
CA GLU A 58 -20.16 22.84 -10.25
C GLU A 58 -21.19 23.94 -9.89
N GLU A 59 -21.95 23.74 -8.81
CA GLU A 59 -23.11 24.57 -8.47
C GLU A 59 -22.80 25.67 -7.46
N PHE A 60 -21.78 25.52 -6.60
CA PHE A 60 -21.50 26.46 -5.53
C PHE A 60 -20.07 27.00 -5.60
N GLU A 61 -19.95 28.33 -5.41
CA GLU A 61 -18.69 29.01 -5.14
C GLU A 61 -18.28 28.73 -3.67
N GLY A 62 -17.10 28.14 -3.42
CA GLY A 62 -16.62 27.75 -2.09
C GLY A 62 -16.90 26.29 -1.77
N GLY A 63 -15.84 25.57 -1.40
CA GLY A 63 -15.88 24.15 -1.07
C GLY A 63 -16.54 23.83 0.27
N ILE A 64 -16.31 22.61 0.75
CA ILE A 64 -16.59 22.22 2.14
C ILE A 64 -15.45 22.77 3.01
N PRO A 65 -15.74 23.30 4.20
CA PRO A 65 -14.70 23.61 5.17
C PRO A 65 -13.83 22.36 5.43
N ASN A 66 -12.53 22.49 5.18
CA ASN A 66 -11.60 21.35 5.18
C ASN A 66 -10.37 21.55 6.09
N ALA A 67 -10.35 22.66 6.86
CA ALA A 67 -9.34 22.92 7.86
C ALA A 67 -9.93 23.61 9.10
N ARG A 68 -9.41 23.27 10.28
CA ARG A 68 -9.73 23.89 11.57
C ARG A 68 -8.43 24.40 12.18
N VAL A 69 -8.41 25.65 12.60
CA VAL A 69 -7.25 26.31 13.21
C VAL A 69 -7.62 26.84 14.58
N MET A 70 -6.95 26.37 15.62
CA MET A 70 -7.14 26.83 16.99
C MET A 70 -5.98 27.74 17.40
N VAL A 71 -6.33 28.96 17.86
CA VAL A 71 -5.37 29.91 18.41
C VAL A 71 -5.67 30.12 19.89
N ARG A 72 -4.66 29.93 20.75
CA ARG A 72 -4.78 29.93 22.21
C ARG A 72 -4.47 31.30 22.82
N ASN A 73 -5.05 31.54 23.99
CA ASN A 73 -4.80 32.72 24.83
C ASN A 73 -5.02 34.02 24.06
N VAL A 74 -6.10 34.10 23.27
CA VAL A 74 -6.45 35.25 22.47
C VAL A 74 -7.75 35.90 22.96
N SER A 75 -7.80 37.23 22.92
CA SER A 75 -9.04 38.02 23.09
C SER A 75 -9.85 38.04 21.77
N ILE A 76 -11.12 38.39 21.86
CA ILE A 76 -12.00 38.57 20.68
C ILE A 76 -11.38 39.48 19.62
N ALA A 77 -10.76 40.59 20.04
CA ALA A 77 -10.12 41.55 19.10
C ALA A 77 -8.87 40.96 18.41
N GLU A 78 -8.10 40.16 19.11
CA GLU A 78 -6.94 39.42 18.56
C GLU A 78 -7.42 38.33 17.60
N ALA A 79 -8.49 37.61 17.98
CA ALA A 79 -9.08 36.57 17.11
C ALA A 79 -9.57 37.17 15.76
N LEU A 80 -10.24 38.31 15.78
CA LEU A 80 -10.60 39.05 14.53
C LEU A 80 -9.36 39.40 13.71
N THR A 81 -8.24 39.76 14.36
CA THR A 81 -6.99 40.08 13.67
C THR A 81 -6.40 38.79 13.01
N TYR A 82 -6.49 37.64 13.68
CA TYR A 82 -6.08 36.34 13.08
C TYR A 82 -6.97 36.00 11.89
N LYS A 83 -8.30 36.18 12.01
CA LYS A 83 -9.22 35.93 10.90
C LYS A 83 -8.86 36.72 9.66
N GLU A 84 -8.59 38.02 9.80
CA GLU A 84 -8.18 38.90 8.66
C GLU A 84 -6.82 38.40 8.07
N ARG A 85 -5.87 37.97 8.92
CA ARG A 85 -4.60 37.40 8.44
C ARG A 85 -4.81 36.10 7.67
N PHE A 86 -5.67 35.22 8.12
CA PHE A 86 -5.97 33.96 7.42
C PHE A 86 -6.64 34.22 6.06
N ARG A 87 -7.51 35.21 5.94
CA ARG A 87 -8.12 35.62 4.67
C ARG A 87 -7.11 36.14 3.65
N THR A 88 -5.93 36.60 4.08
CA THR A 88 -4.87 37.08 3.17
C THR A 88 -3.97 35.95 2.66
N VAL A 89 -4.11 34.73 3.17
CA VAL A 89 -3.32 33.59 2.73
C VAL A 89 -3.80 33.11 1.35
N ASP A 90 -2.87 32.99 0.42
CA ASP A 90 -3.19 32.53 -0.94
C ASP A 90 -3.64 31.07 -0.91
N GLY A 91 -4.82 30.79 -1.48
CA GLY A 91 -5.46 29.47 -1.43
C GLY A 91 -6.49 29.31 -0.30
N VAL A 92 -6.64 30.26 0.61
CA VAL A 92 -7.75 30.29 1.58
C VAL A 92 -8.92 31.04 0.95
N THR A 93 -10.03 30.34 0.71
CA THR A 93 -11.22 30.92 0.06
C THR A 93 -12.25 31.44 1.05
N ASP A 94 -12.37 30.81 2.20
CA ASP A 94 -13.29 31.22 3.25
C ASP A 94 -12.69 30.99 4.64
N VAL A 95 -13.07 31.86 5.60
CA VAL A 95 -12.70 31.77 7.01
C VAL A 95 -13.92 32.12 7.85
N THR A 96 -14.48 31.17 8.51
CA THR A 96 -15.63 31.27 9.40
C THR A 96 -15.21 31.33 10.86
N TRP A 97 -15.75 32.22 11.65
CA TRP A 97 -15.56 32.34 13.08
C TRP A 97 -16.82 32.92 13.73
N LEU A 98 -16.79 33.11 15.05
CA LEU A 98 -17.92 33.60 15.88
C LEU A 98 -18.61 34.85 15.32
N ASP A 99 -17.88 35.79 14.70
CA ASP A 99 -18.42 37.03 14.14
C ASP A 99 -19.31 36.86 12.88
N ASP A 100 -19.25 35.67 12.27
CA ASP A 100 -20.11 35.34 11.12
C ASP A 100 -21.50 34.84 11.58
N VAL A 101 -21.60 34.32 12.82
CA VAL A 101 -22.82 33.73 13.36
C VAL A 101 -23.44 34.57 14.48
N ALA A 102 -22.65 35.38 15.21
CA ALA A 102 -23.09 36.19 16.32
C ALA A 102 -22.46 37.60 16.29
N ASP A 103 -23.16 38.62 16.83
CA ASP A 103 -22.61 39.98 16.96
C ASP A 103 -21.60 40.03 18.12
N VAL A 104 -20.30 39.88 17.79
CA VAL A 104 -19.19 39.90 18.78
C VAL A 104 -19.00 41.25 19.49
N HIS A 105 -19.71 42.29 19.13
CA HIS A 105 -19.77 43.57 19.86
C HIS A 105 -20.72 43.50 21.06
N THR A 106 -21.59 42.49 21.11
CA THR A 106 -22.41 42.15 22.28
C THR A 106 -21.57 41.39 23.31
N PRO A 107 -21.73 41.66 24.61
CA PRO A 107 -21.05 40.88 25.63
C PRO A 107 -21.33 39.37 25.49
N LEU A 108 -20.29 38.51 25.47
CA LEU A 108 -20.42 37.06 25.26
C LEU A 108 -21.46 36.39 26.15
N SER A 109 -21.66 36.92 27.38
CA SER A 109 -22.68 36.40 28.33
C SER A 109 -24.14 36.66 27.91
N MET A 110 -24.35 37.46 26.86
CA MET A 110 -25.68 37.76 26.30
C MET A 110 -25.96 37.04 25.00
N LEU A 111 -24.92 36.39 24.43
CA LEU A 111 -25.03 35.55 23.23
C LEU A 111 -25.47 34.12 23.63
N ASP A 112 -25.89 33.36 22.67
CA ASP A 112 -26.12 31.92 22.85
C ASP A 112 -24.81 31.27 23.23
N GLN A 113 -24.79 30.61 24.40
CA GLN A 113 -23.56 30.00 24.94
C GLN A 113 -23.10 28.80 24.10
N ASP A 114 -24.02 28.06 23.53
CA ASP A 114 -23.71 26.90 22.71
C ASP A 114 -23.02 27.35 21.39
N GLU A 115 -23.47 28.48 20.80
CA GLU A 115 -22.80 29.08 19.65
C GLU A 115 -21.42 29.64 20.01
N VAL A 116 -21.30 30.31 21.16
CA VAL A 116 -20.04 30.90 21.61
C VAL A 116 -19.01 29.74 21.87
N GLU A 117 -19.40 28.70 22.59
CA GLU A 117 -18.50 27.58 22.93
C GLU A 117 -18.01 26.83 21.68
N THR A 118 -18.77 26.83 20.58
CA THR A 118 -18.37 26.22 19.32
C THR A 118 -17.15 26.92 18.69
N TYR A 119 -17.02 28.23 18.85
CA TYR A 119 -15.97 29.05 18.18
C TYR A 119 -14.99 29.70 19.16
N TYR A 120 -15.37 29.83 20.44
CA TYR A 120 -14.52 30.48 21.45
C TYR A 120 -14.77 29.89 22.83
N CYS A 121 -13.80 29.12 23.33
CA CYS A 121 -13.84 28.44 24.62
C CYS A 121 -12.53 28.62 25.37
N ASP A 122 -12.56 28.92 26.68
CA ASP A 122 -11.39 29.04 27.57
C ASP A 122 -10.25 29.92 27.04
N GLY A 123 -10.59 31.01 26.33
CA GLY A 123 -9.61 31.90 25.70
C GLY A 123 -8.94 31.34 24.44
N CYS A 124 -9.47 30.26 23.91
CA CYS A 124 -9.07 29.69 22.63
C CYS A 124 -10.11 30.06 21.56
N ALA A 125 -9.64 30.50 20.39
CA ALA A 125 -10.48 30.76 19.22
C ALA A 125 -10.31 29.66 18.20
N LEU A 126 -11.41 29.08 17.72
CA LEU A 126 -11.43 28.06 16.66
C LEU A 126 -11.96 28.65 15.37
N PHE A 127 -11.13 28.66 14.35
CA PHE A 127 -11.48 29.09 13.00
C PHE A 127 -11.70 27.88 12.10
N THR A 128 -12.71 27.94 11.28
CA THR A 128 -12.98 26.94 10.25
C THR A 128 -12.67 27.56 8.89
N LEU A 129 -11.82 26.90 8.11
CA LEU A 129 -11.30 27.42 6.85
C LEU A 129 -11.63 26.50 5.69
N THR A 130 -11.80 27.07 4.52
CA THR A 130 -11.84 26.38 3.23
C THR A 130 -10.57 26.69 2.45
N ILE A 131 -9.80 25.66 2.11
CA ILE A 131 -8.52 25.75 1.39
C ILE A 131 -8.66 25.07 0.04
N GLU A 132 -8.23 25.77 -1.02
CA GLU A 132 -8.20 25.23 -2.40
C GLU A 132 -7.18 24.09 -2.54
N ASP A 133 -7.56 23.06 -3.30
CA ASP A 133 -6.72 21.86 -3.46
C ASP A 133 -5.38 22.15 -4.14
N ASP A 134 -5.38 22.96 -5.19
CA ASP A 134 -4.17 23.30 -5.97
C ASP A 134 -3.13 24.08 -5.15
N ARG A 135 -3.55 24.80 -4.10
CA ARG A 135 -2.68 25.68 -3.27
C ARG A 135 -2.51 25.17 -1.85
N ARG A 136 -3.08 24.03 -1.54
CA ARG A 136 -3.14 23.44 -0.21
C ARG A 136 -1.81 23.41 0.52
N LEU A 137 -0.72 22.98 -0.16
CA LEU A 137 0.61 22.90 0.45
C LEU A 137 1.10 24.25 0.95
N GLN A 138 1.03 25.28 0.10
CA GLN A 138 1.53 26.59 0.44
C GLN A 138 0.63 27.28 1.49
N ALA A 139 -0.70 27.14 1.34
CA ALA A 139 -1.65 27.70 2.30
C ALA A 139 -1.45 27.13 3.71
N VAL A 140 -1.25 25.81 3.85
CA VAL A 140 -0.99 25.16 5.15
C VAL A 140 0.33 25.60 5.74
N ASP A 141 1.40 25.72 4.95
CA ASP A 141 2.70 26.24 5.41
C ASP A 141 2.61 27.69 5.86
N ASP A 142 1.91 28.54 5.12
CA ASP A 142 1.70 29.96 5.44
C ASP A 142 0.81 30.12 6.70
N LEU A 143 -0.25 29.32 6.83
CA LEU A 143 -1.06 29.28 8.04
C LEU A 143 -0.23 28.87 9.26
N ARG A 144 0.59 27.81 9.15
CA ARG A 144 1.49 27.37 10.23
C ARG A 144 2.49 28.47 10.60
N ALA A 145 3.02 29.20 9.63
CA ALA A 145 3.91 30.34 9.89
C ALA A 145 3.21 31.50 10.62
N ILE A 146 1.89 31.66 10.41
CA ILE A 146 1.07 32.68 11.08
C ILE A 146 0.78 32.29 12.53
N ILE A 147 0.43 31.03 12.79
CA ILE A 147 -0.04 30.58 14.11
C ILE A 147 1.11 30.11 15.02
N GLY A 148 2.26 29.67 14.45
CA GLY A 148 3.38 29.07 15.19
C GLY A 148 3.10 27.62 15.62
N ASP A 149 4.09 27.02 16.27
CA ASP A 149 4.00 25.63 16.73
C ASP A 149 3.25 25.46 18.07
N GLU A 150 2.97 26.56 18.77
CA GLU A 150 2.19 26.58 20.00
C GLU A 150 0.68 26.52 19.80
N ASN A 151 0.22 26.74 18.60
CA ASN A 151 -1.19 26.65 18.21
C ASN A 151 -1.43 25.43 17.35
N ALA A 152 -2.69 25.00 17.27
CA ALA A 152 -3.05 23.74 16.63
C ALA A 152 -3.84 23.95 15.33
N MET A 153 -3.64 23.05 14.37
CA MET A 153 -4.47 22.99 13.17
C MET A 153 -4.69 21.55 12.70
N THR A 154 -5.89 21.28 12.20
CA THR A 154 -6.33 19.95 11.74
C THR A 154 -7.29 20.07 10.56
N GLY A 155 -7.69 18.94 10.00
CA GLY A 155 -8.66 18.83 8.90
C GLY A 155 -8.06 18.16 7.67
N ALA A 156 -8.90 17.81 6.71
CA ALA A 156 -8.52 17.06 5.51
C ALA A 156 -7.44 17.76 4.70
N ALA A 157 -7.55 19.08 4.49
CA ALA A 157 -6.55 19.86 3.76
C ALA A 157 -5.18 19.86 4.47
N VAL A 158 -5.18 20.00 5.80
CA VAL A 158 -3.94 19.96 6.59
C VAL A 158 -3.32 18.56 6.56
N SER A 159 -4.13 17.52 6.73
CA SER A 159 -3.69 16.12 6.70
C SER A 159 -3.03 15.77 5.35
N THR A 160 -3.65 16.15 4.25
CA THR A 160 -3.11 15.89 2.90
C THR A 160 -1.83 16.70 2.63
N ALA A 161 -1.73 17.95 3.09
CA ALA A 161 -0.52 18.76 2.97
C ALA A 161 0.66 18.15 3.76
N VAL A 162 0.41 17.76 5.02
CA VAL A 162 1.40 17.10 5.87
C VAL A 162 1.80 15.75 5.28
N ALA A 163 0.84 14.96 4.77
CA ALA A 163 1.12 13.70 4.08
C ALA A 163 2.06 13.89 2.89
N THR A 164 1.82 14.92 2.08
CA THR A 164 2.64 15.22 0.90
C THR A 164 4.09 15.55 1.29
N THR A 165 4.29 16.44 2.25
CA THR A 165 5.64 16.92 2.62
C THR A 165 6.43 15.88 3.40
N SER A 166 5.82 15.19 4.36
CA SER A 166 6.48 14.16 5.17
C SER A 166 6.83 12.92 4.34
N THR A 167 5.89 12.43 3.54
CA THR A 167 6.07 11.20 2.74
C THR A 167 7.24 11.34 1.75
N VAL A 168 7.41 12.48 1.08
CA VAL A 168 8.53 12.71 0.13
C VAL A 168 9.89 12.61 0.84
N ASN A 169 10.02 13.22 2.01
CA ASN A 169 11.26 13.18 2.79
C ASN A 169 11.56 11.80 3.34
N GLU A 170 10.52 11.11 3.85
CA GLU A 170 10.62 9.76 4.39
C GLU A 170 11.02 8.74 3.33
N ILE A 171 10.38 8.74 2.16
CA ILE A 171 10.71 7.84 1.03
C ILE A 171 12.18 7.98 0.65
N ARG A 172 12.70 9.21 0.59
CA ARG A 172 14.13 9.43 0.29
C ARG A 172 15.03 8.78 1.33
N MET A 173 14.73 8.97 2.61
CA MET A 173 15.49 8.38 3.72
C MET A 173 15.40 6.86 3.71
N ILE A 174 14.19 6.30 3.60
CA ILE A 174 13.94 4.86 3.54
C ILE A 174 14.69 4.22 2.37
N THR A 175 14.65 4.84 1.17
CA THR A 175 15.36 4.34 -0.01
C THR A 175 16.88 4.26 0.22
N VAL A 176 17.48 5.25 0.86
CA VAL A 176 18.92 5.23 1.17
C VAL A 176 19.25 4.08 2.11
N PHE A 177 18.50 3.90 3.20
CA PHE A 177 18.71 2.80 4.14
C PHE A 177 18.45 1.43 3.49
N ALA A 178 17.41 1.32 2.65
CA ALA A 178 17.11 0.10 1.91
C ALA A 178 18.27 -0.29 0.98
N VAL A 179 18.81 0.65 0.20
CA VAL A 179 19.94 0.40 -0.70
C VAL A 179 21.20 -0.01 0.09
N LEU A 180 21.50 0.66 1.21
CA LEU A 180 22.62 0.31 2.06
C LEU A 180 22.48 -1.09 2.66
N PHE A 181 21.27 -1.45 3.10
CA PHE A 181 20.99 -2.79 3.62
C PHE A 181 21.08 -3.86 2.53
N VAL A 182 20.50 -3.62 1.36
CA VAL A 182 20.62 -4.52 0.19
C VAL A 182 22.07 -4.72 -0.18
N LEU A 183 22.88 -3.64 -0.20
CA LEU A 183 24.33 -3.74 -0.43
C LEU A 183 25.01 -4.63 0.60
N LEU A 184 24.69 -4.47 1.89
CA LEU A 184 25.24 -5.31 2.97
C LEU A 184 24.89 -6.78 2.77
N VAL A 185 23.62 -7.10 2.49
CA VAL A 185 23.16 -8.48 2.29
C VAL A 185 23.83 -9.10 1.06
N LEU A 186 23.93 -8.35 -0.04
CA LEU A 186 24.63 -8.81 -1.23
C LEU A 186 26.12 -9.07 -0.98
N LEU A 187 26.81 -8.20 -0.23
CA LEU A 187 28.22 -8.41 0.16
C LEU A 187 28.42 -9.70 0.94
N LEU A 188 27.45 -10.09 1.77
CA LEU A 188 27.50 -11.34 2.53
C LEU A 188 27.21 -12.57 1.67
N SER A 189 26.37 -12.43 0.65
CA SER A 189 25.84 -13.54 -0.15
C SER A 189 26.58 -13.80 -1.46
N THR A 190 27.42 -12.88 -1.91
CA THR A 190 28.21 -12.99 -3.16
C THR A 190 29.66 -13.34 -2.89
N ASN A 191 30.40 -13.67 -3.97
CA ASN A 191 31.79 -14.11 -3.92
C ASN A 191 32.78 -13.01 -4.37
N SER A 192 32.31 -11.81 -4.70
CA SER A 192 33.12 -10.71 -5.20
C SER A 192 32.61 -9.36 -4.68
N TRP A 193 33.52 -8.45 -4.36
CA TRP A 193 33.16 -7.09 -3.93
C TRP A 193 32.45 -6.25 -5.02
N ILE A 194 32.59 -6.65 -6.29
CA ILE A 194 31.99 -5.93 -7.43
C ILE A 194 30.60 -6.50 -7.77
N GLU A 195 30.31 -7.75 -7.47
CA GLU A 195 28.98 -8.36 -7.76
C GLU A 195 27.81 -7.57 -7.19
N PRO A 196 27.81 -7.15 -5.91
CA PRO A 196 26.75 -6.32 -5.34
C PRO A 196 26.51 -5.04 -6.13
N LEU A 197 27.56 -4.37 -6.57
CA LEU A 197 27.45 -3.13 -7.36
C LEU A 197 26.86 -3.39 -8.75
N VAL A 198 27.19 -4.52 -9.38
CA VAL A 198 26.62 -4.93 -10.67
C VAL A 198 25.11 -5.21 -10.51
N VAL A 199 24.71 -5.91 -9.45
CA VAL A 199 23.29 -6.17 -9.16
C VAL A 199 22.55 -4.85 -8.89
N LEU A 200 23.05 -4.00 -8.00
CA LEU A 200 22.43 -2.72 -7.68
C LEU A 200 22.36 -1.79 -8.88
N CYS A 201 23.38 -1.77 -9.75
CA CYS A 201 23.34 -1.00 -11.00
C CYS A 201 22.21 -1.50 -11.91
N SER A 202 22.07 -2.82 -12.04
CA SER A 202 21.01 -3.43 -12.85
C SER A 202 19.62 -3.09 -12.31
N LEU A 203 19.42 -3.19 -11.00
CA LEU A 203 18.16 -2.85 -10.33
C LEU A 203 17.88 -1.34 -10.44
N GLY A 204 18.89 -0.49 -10.23
CA GLY A 204 18.76 0.96 -10.36
C GLY A 204 18.31 1.38 -11.75
N VAL A 205 18.87 0.77 -12.81
CA VAL A 205 18.43 0.99 -14.19
C VAL A 205 16.96 0.59 -14.38
N ALA A 206 16.54 -0.56 -13.85
CA ALA A 206 15.16 -1.01 -13.94
C ALA A 206 14.18 -0.06 -13.21
N ILE A 207 14.54 0.39 -12.00
CA ILE A 207 13.74 1.32 -11.20
C ILE A 207 13.62 2.68 -11.88
N MET A 208 14.72 3.24 -12.40
CA MET A 208 14.69 4.51 -13.12
C MET A 208 13.79 4.46 -14.35
N ILE A 209 13.85 3.38 -15.11
CA ILE A 209 12.97 3.18 -16.28
C ILE A 209 11.51 3.04 -15.82
N ASN A 210 11.24 2.32 -14.74
CA ASN A 210 9.89 2.17 -14.22
C ASN A 210 9.30 3.50 -13.74
N ASN A 211 10.02 4.21 -12.88
CA ASN A 211 9.56 5.48 -12.32
C ASN A 211 9.32 6.53 -13.42
N GLY A 212 10.26 6.67 -14.36
CA GLY A 212 10.08 7.62 -15.46
C GLY A 212 8.94 7.25 -16.42
N SER A 213 8.70 5.95 -16.61
CA SER A 213 7.59 5.47 -17.46
C SER A 213 6.22 5.61 -16.79
N ASN A 214 6.14 5.94 -15.49
CA ASN A 214 4.86 6.27 -14.82
C ASN A 214 4.18 7.50 -15.42
N LEU A 215 4.94 8.35 -16.12
CA LEU A 215 4.37 9.48 -16.89
C LEU A 215 3.26 9.05 -17.87
N ILE A 216 3.24 7.79 -18.30
CA ILE A 216 2.17 7.26 -19.18
C ILE A 216 0.81 7.28 -18.49
N PHE A 217 0.78 7.19 -17.15
CA PHE A 217 -0.45 7.22 -16.36
C PHE A 217 -0.92 8.66 -16.07
N GLY A 218 -0.07 9.67 -16.33
CA GLY A 218 -0.30 11.07 -15.98
C GLY A 218 -0.07 11.33 -14.50
N GLU A 219 -0.84 10.70 -13.65
CA GLU A 219 -0.80 10.80 -12.20
C GLU A 219 -0.73 9.42 -11.56
N ILE A 220 -0.11 9.30 -10.40
CA ILE A 220 -0.05 8.07 -9.60
C ILE A 220 -0.38 8.38 -8.13
N SER A 221 -0.85 7.38 -7.40
CA SER A 221 -1.11 7.51 -5.97
C SER A 221 0.18 7.63 -5.16
N PHE A 222 0.09 8.28 -4.01
CA PHE A 222 1.20 8.33 -3.04
C PHE A 222 1.63 6.92 -2.59
N VAL A 223 0.70 5.97 -2.50
CA VAL A 223 1.00 4.57 -2.17
C VAL A 223 1.87 3.94 -3.26
N SER A 224 1.52 4.14 -4.53
CA SER A 224 2.28 3.64 -5.67
C SER A 224 3.66 4.29 -5.77
N ASN A 225 3.76 5.58 -5.49
CA ASN A 225 5.03 6.31 -5.46
C ASN A 225 5.94 5.83 -4.33
N ALA A 226 5.41 5.67 -3.11
CA ALA A 226 6.15 5.23 -1.94
C ALA A 226 6.57 3.76 -2.02
N ALA A 227 5.60 2.88 -2.24
CA ALA A 227 5.82 1.42 -2.22
C ALA A 227 6.45 0.91 -3.52
N GLY A 228 6.14 1.54 -4.67
CA GLY A 228 6.52 1.04 -5.99
C GLY A 228 8.01 0.80 -6.17
N SER A 229 8.85 1.79 -5.86
CA SER A 229 10.31 1.67 -5.98
C SER A 229 10.92 0.72 -4.95
N ILE A 230 10.42 0.74 -3.72
CA ILE A 230 10.90 -0.07 -2.60
C ILE A 230 10.59 -1.55 -2.85
N LEU A 231 9.34 -1.86 -3.20
CA LEU A 231 8.92 -3.22 -3.51
C LEU A 231 9.57 -3.75 -4.79
N GLN A 232 9.73 -2.92 -5.82
CA GLN A 232 10.45 -3.31 -7.02
C GLN A 232 11.90 -3.68 -6.73
N LEU A 233 12.61 -2.88 -5.91
CA LEU A 233 13.98 -3.17 -5.47
C LEU A 233 14.06 -4.54 -4.79
N ALA A 234 13.15 -4.79 -3.84
CA ALA A 234 13.16 -5.98 -3.03
C ALA A 234 12.80 -7.25 -3.84
N VAL A 235 11.71 -7.21 -4.61
CA VAL A 235 11.22 -8.36 -5.42
C VAL A 235 12.15 -8.67 -6.59
N SER A 236 12.73 -7.65 -7.24
CA SER A 236 13.56 -7.85 -8.45
C SER A 236 14.98 -8.32 -8.15
N LEU A 237 15.42 -8.20 -6.91
CA LEU A 237 16.74 -8.66 -6.46
C LEU A 237 16.94 -10.16 -6.74
N ASP A 238 15.91 -10.94 -6.48
CA ASP A 238 15.91 -12.40 -6.56
C ASP A 238 16.30 -12.90 -7.94
N TYR A 239 15.74 -12.31 -8.96
CA TYR A 239 16.00 -12.69 -10.35
C TYR A 239 17.47 -12.46 -10.74
N SER A 240 18.05 -11.36 -10.29
CA SER A 240 19.46 -11.02 -10.56
C SER A 240 20.42 -11.93 -9.82
N VAL A 241 20.18 -12.20 -8.55
CA VAL A 241 21.01 -13.09 -7.72
C VAL A 241 20.94 -14.52 -8.23
N PHE A 242 19.75 -14.99 -8.60
CA PHE A 242 19.58 -16.33 -9.18
C PHE A 242 20.33 -16.50 -10.48
N LEU A 243 20.29 -15.52 -11.38
CA LEU A 243 21.02 -15.55 -12.65
C LEU A 243 22.55 -15.60 -12.41
N ILE A 244 23.08 -14.81 -11.48
CA ILE A 244 24.51 -14.80 -11.16
C ILE A 244 24.96 -16.14 -10.60
N HIS A 245 24.22 -16.72 -9.67
CA HIS A 245 24.56 -18.05 -9.12
C HIS A 245 24.55 -19.13 -10.21
N ARG A 246 23.57 -19.11 -11.12
CA ARG A 246 23.55 -20.05 -12.26
C ARG A 246 24.71 -19.81 -13.22
N PHE A 247 25.07 -18.57 -13.45
CA PHE A 247 26.24 -18.25 -14.28
C PHE A 247 27.53 -18.80 -13.65
N GLU A 248 27.71 -18.66 -12.34
CA GLU A 248 28.86 -19.24 -11.63
C GLU A 248 28.89 -20.78 -11.70
N GLU A 249 27.73 -21.45 -11.53
CA GLU A 249 27.62 -22.90 -11.72
C GLU A 249 28.04 -23.33 -13.14
N CYS A 250 27.49 -22.69 -14.18
CA CYS A 250 27.82 -23.00 -15.58
C CYS A 250 29.29 -22.70 -15.95
N LYS A 251 29.90 -21.72 -15.30
CA LYS A 251 31.31 -21.37 -15.50
C LYS A 251 32.27 -22.45 -14.99
N GLN A 252 31.88 -23.24 -13.98
CA GLN A 252 32.68 -24.40 -13.52
C GLN A 252 32.74 -25.54 -14.57
N GLU A 253 31.78 -25.54 -15.53
CA GLU A 253 31.67 -26.58 -16.55
C GLU A 253 32.27 -26.16 -17.90
N THR A 254 32.49 -24.83 -18.14
CA THR A 254 32.89 -24.30 -19.46
C THR A 254 33.84 -23.09 -19.28
N ASP A 255 34.97 -23.12 -19.99
CA ASP A 255 35.98 -22.05 -19.97
C ASP A 255 35.52 -20.78 -20.77
N ASP A 256 34.55 -20.92 -21.69
CA ASP A 256 34.00 -19.78 -22.43
C ASP A 256 32.89 -19.07 -21.64
N GLU A 257 33.19 -17.87 -21.14
CA GLU A 257 32.28 -17.03 -20.36
C GLU A 257 30.97 -16.73 -21.08
N ARG A 258 31.02 -16.58 -22.41
CA ARG A 258 29.83 -16.28 -23.21
C ARG A 258 28.92 -17.51 -23.34
N GLU A 259 29.50 -18.67 -23.57
CA GLU A 259 28.74 -19.91 -23.62
C GLU A 259 28.18 -20.27 -22.23
N ALA A 260 28.95 -20.06 -21.16
CA ALA A 260 28.48 -20.21 -19.77
C ALA A 260 27.27 -19.32 -19.51
N MET A 261 27.30 -18.03 -19.91
CA MET A 261 26.17 -17.10 -19.77
C MET A 261 24.93 -17.54 -20.57
N VAL A 262 25.12 -17.97 -21.82
CA VAL A 262 24.00 -18.47 -22.63
C VAL A 262 23.36 -19.70 -22.00
N ARG A 263 24.16 -20.63 -21.45
CA ARG A 263 23.65 -21.80 -20.73
C ARG A 263 22.90 -21.40 -19.46
N ALA A 264 23.48 -20.51 -18.66
CA ALA A 264 22.86 -20.00 -17.45
C ALA A 264 21.48 -19.36 -17.74
N LEU A 265 21.39 -18.51 -18.77
CA LEU A 265 20.13 -17.93 -19.22
C LEU A 265 19.12 -18.99 -19.65
N CYS A 266 19.54 -19.97 -20.45
CA CYS A 266 18.64 -21.04 -20.90
C CYS A 266 18.10 -21.90 -19.74
N MET A 267 18.93 -22.15 -18.73
CA MET A 267 18.53 -22.94 -17.56
C MET A 267 17.67 -22.16 -16.58
N SER A 268 17.91 -20.84 -16.45
CA SER A 268 17.20 -19.96 -15.52
C SER A 268 15.88 -19.46 -16.04
N THR A 269 15.68 -19.40 -17.37
CA THR A 269 14.51 -18.77 -18.01
C THR A 269 13.19 -19.34 -17.47
N GLY A 270 13.09 -20.64 -17.34
CA GLY A 270 11.87 -21.29 -16.87
C GLY A 270 11.47 -20.83 -15.49
N SER A 271 12.38 -20.92 -14.52
CA SER A 271 12.12 -20.58 -13.13
C SER A 271 11.92 -19.07 -12.94
N ILE A 272 12.81 -18.21 -13.49
CA ILE A 272 12.69 -16.75 -13.39
C ILE A 272 11.41 -16.25 -14.05
N LEU A 273 11.08 -16.75 -15.25
CA LEU A 273 9.87 -16.29 -15.95
C LEU A 273 8.59 -16.76 -15.25
N SER A 274 8.58 -17.98 -14.72
CA SER A 274 7.44 -18.48 -13.95
C SER A 274 7.20 -17.65 -12.71
N SER A 275 8.25 -17.42 -11.92
CA SER A 275 8.24 -16.62 -10.73
C SER A 275 7.79 -15.17 -11.05
N GLY A 276 8.49 -14.48 -11.93
CA GLY A 276 8.12 -13.11 -12.29
C GLY A 276 6.73 -12.98 -12.92
N LEU A 277 6.23 -13.99 -13.63
CA LEU A 277 4.89 -13.96 -14.21
C LEU A 277 3.80 -14.13 -13.13
N THR A 278 4.03 -14.98 -12.12
CA THR A 278 3.12 -15.09 -10.96
C THR A 278 3.04 -13.77 -10.20
N THR A 279 4.17 -13.09 -10.02
CA THR A 279 4.23 -11.79 -9.37
C THR A 279 3.51 -10.71 -10.18
N VAL A 280 3.78 -10.61 -11.49
CA VAL A 280 3.08 -9.66 -12.38
C VAL A 280 1.57 -9.88 -12.36
N ILE A 281 1.11 -11.14 -12.43
CA ILE A 281 -0.31 -11.46 -12.42
C ILE A 281 -0.94 -11.22 -11.03
N GLY A 282 -0.20 -11.51 -9.95
CA GLY A 282 -0.63 -11.16 -8.59
C GLY A 282 -0.90 -9.66 -8.44
N PHE A 283 0.00 -8.81 -8.97
CA PHE A 283 -0.21 -7.36 -8.96
C PHE A 283 -1.31 -6.90 -9.92
N LEU A 284 -1.43 -7.50 -11.11
CA LEU A 284 -2.54 -7.20 -12.03
C LEU A 284 -3.92 -7.57 -11.47
N ALA A 285 -4.00 -8.46 -10.49
CA ALA A 285 -5.27 -8.75 -9.83
C ALA A 285 -5.84 -7.52 -9.09
N LEU A 286 -4.97 -6.62 -8.59
CA LEU A 286 -5.37 -5.34 -8.00
C LEU A 286 -6.11 -4.42 -8.99
N CYS A 287 -5.87 -4.58 -10.31
CA CYS A 287 -6.58 -3.80 -11.34
C CYS A 287 -8.08 -4.12 -11.42
N LEU A 288 -8.54 -5.15 -10.72
CA LEU A 288 -9.94 -5.54 -10.66
C LEU A 288 -10.71 -4.84 -9.52
N MET A 289 -10.02 -4.06 -8.69
CA MET A 289 -10.63 -3.23 -7.67
C MET A 289 -11.37 -2.06 -8.29
N ARG A 290 -12.50 -1.68 -7.69
CA ARG A 290 -13.21 -0.45 -8.02
C ARG A 290 -12.54 0.77 -7.39
N PHE A 291 -11.97 0.60 -6.20
CA PHE A 291 -11.16 1.64 -5.57
C PHE A 291 -9.86 1.85 -6.34
N GLN A 292 -9.67 3.05 -6.91
CA GLN A 292 -8.68 3.32 -7.95
C GLN A 292 -7.21 3.22 -7.50
N ILE A 293 -6.91 3.26 -6.20
CA ILE A 293 -5.56 2.98 -5.68
C ILE A 293 -5.12 1.55 -6.04
N GLY A 294 -6.04 0.59 -6.08
CA GLY A 294 -5.73 -0.79 -6.46
C GLY A 294 -5.20 -0.91 -7.89
N PRO A 295 -5.95 -0.49 -8.91
CA PRO A 295 -5.49 -0.45 -10.29
C PRO A 295 -4.19 0.34 -10.49
N ASP A 296 -4.05 1.50 -9.87
CA ASP A 296 -2.85 2.32 -9.94
C ASP A 296 -1.62 1.56 -9.43
N LEU A 297 -1.66 1.08 -8.20
CA LEU A 297 -0.57 0.32 -7.60
C LEU A 297 -0.29 -0.98 -8.36
N GLY A 298 -1.34 -1.69 -8.77
CA GLY A 298 -1.25 -2.93 -9.53
C GLY A 298 -0.51 -2.75 -10.85
N LEU A 299 -0.83 -1.71 -11.61
CA LEU A 299 -0.17 -1.39 -12.89
C LEU A 299 1.28 -0.94 -12.70
N VAL A 300 1.56 -0.06 -11.75
CA VAL A 300 2.91 0.44 -11.44
C VAL A 300 3.83 -0.71 -11.06
N LEU A 301 3.38 -1.60 -10.14
CA LEU A 301 4.15 -2.75 -9.68
C LEU A 301 4.32 -3.82 -10.76
N ALA A 302 3.25 -4.20 -11.46
CA ALA A 302 3.30 -5.20 -12.54
C ALA A 302 4.24 -4.76 -13.66
N LYS A 303 4.16 -3.49 -14.09
CA LYS A 303 5.07 -2.88 -15.05
C LYS A 303 6.51 -2.88 -14.52
N GLY A 304 6.72 -2.53 -13.24
CA GLY A 304 8.03 -2.52 -12.59
C GLY A 304 8.70 -3.89 -12.61
N VAL A 305 7.97 -4.95 -12.26
CA VAL A 305 8.47 -6.33 -12.32
C VAL A 305 8.72 -6.78 -13.76
N ALA A 306 7.86 -6.45 -14.71
CA ALA A 306 8.07 -6.76 -16.13
C ALA A 306 9.33 -6.09 -16.69
N ILE A 307 9.59 -4.82 -16.36
CA ILE A 307 10.82 -4.10 -16.73
C ILE A 307 12.03 -4.78 -16.06
N SER A 308 11.92 -5.19 -14.80
CA SER A 308 12.98 -5.90 -14.09
C SER A 308 13.32 -7.25 -14.74
N LEU A 309 12.32 -8.02 -15.16
CA LEU A 309 12.53 -9.26 -15.92
C LEU A 309 13.27 -9.00 -17.24
N ILE A 310 12.85 -7.99 -17.99
CA ILE A 310 13.54 -7.60 -19.23
C ILE A 310 14.99 -7.19 -18.93
N THR A 311 15.21 -6.43 -17.88
CA THR A 311 16.55 -6.00 -17.43
C THR A 311 17.42 -7.21 -17.07
N VAL A 312 16.88 -8.17 -16.32
CA VAL A 312 17.61 -9.39 -15.92
C VAL A 312 17.97 -10.28 -17.11
N PHE A 313 17.09 -10.42 -18.09
CA PHE A 313 17.39 -11.26 -19.27
C PHE A 313 18.22 -10.57 -20.34
N VAL A 314 18.23 -9.23 -20.41
CA VAL A 314 18.87 -8.49 -21.50
C VAL A 314 20.05 -7.65 -21.01
N PHE A 315 19.85 -6.79 -20.02
CA PHE A 315 20.86 -5.86 -19.54
C PHE A 315 21.87 -6.50 -18.58
N SER A 316 21.41 -7.29 -17.60
CA SER A 316 22.28 -7.90 -16.58
C SER A 316 23.34 -8.82 -17.19
N PRO A 317 23.07 -9.69 -18.20
CA PRO A 317 24.10 -10.49 -18.85
C PRO A 317 25.18 -9.65 -19.53
N ALA A 318 24.80 -8.56 -20.20
CA ALA A 318 25.73 -7.64 -20.83
C ALA A 318 26.62 -6.92 -19.81
N LEU A 319 26.03 -6.52 -18.67
CA LEU A 319 26.75 -5.85 -17.59
C LEU A 319 27.70 -6.81 -16.88
N ILE A 320 27.25 -8.03 -16.51
CA ILE A 320 28.06 -9.08 -15.88
C ILE A 320 29.28 -9.42 -16.74
N LEU A 321 29.09 -9.69 -18.04
CA LEU A 321 30.19 -9.99 -18.94
C LEU A 321 31.17 -8.85 -19.13
N SER A 322 30.68 -7.60 -19.09
CA SER A 322 31.55 -6.41 -19.18
C SER A 322 32.37 -6.19 -17.91
N CYS A 323 31.82 -6.52 -16.75
CA CYS A 323 32.49 -6.38 -15.44
C CYS A 323 33.19 -7.65 -14.98
N HIS A 324 33.12 -8.75 -15.73
CA HIS A 324 33.58 -10.07 -15.30
C HIS A 324 35.05 -10.07 -14.82
N LYS A 325 35.97 -9.44 -15.57
CA LYS A 325 37.38 -9.35 -15.18
C LYS A 325 37.60 -8.63 -13.85
N LEU A 326 36.76 -7.64 -13.52
CA LEU A 326 36.78 -6.93 -12.24
C LEU A 326 36.22 -7.84 -11.13
N MET A 327 35.16 -8.59 -11.41
CA MET A 327 34.57 -9.54 -10.48
C MET A 327 35.59 -10.63 -10.07
N GLU A 328 36.31 -11.19 -11.05
CA GLU A 328 37.38 -12.17 -10.77
C GLU A 328 38.51 -11.58 -9.95
N LYS A 329 38.96 -10.36 -10.28
CA LYS A 329 40.07 -9.70 -9.56
C LYS A 329 39.72 -9.39 -8.11
N THR A 330 38.43 -9.17 -7.80
CA THR A 330 37.93 -8.81 -6.47
C THR A 330 37.29 -9.99 -5.74
N ARG A 331 37.53 -11.22 -6.18
CA ARG A 331 36.97 -12.44 -5.60
C ARG A 331 37.45 -12.64 -4.16
N HIS A 332 36.51 -12.93 -3.26
CA HIS A 332 36.75 -13.25 -1.88
C HIS A 332 36.14 -14.61 -1.49
N ARG A 333 36.46 -15.08 -0.30
CA ARG A 333 35.90 -16.32 0.22
C ARG A 333 34.42 -16.12 0.53
N TYR A 334 33.60 -17.13 0.19
CA TYR A 334 32.17 -17.15 0.54
C TYR A 334 31.98 -16.95 2.06
N LEU A 335 31.20 -15.93 2.44
CA LEU A 335 31.04 -15.56 3.84
C LEU A 335 29.92 -16.35 4.53
N LEU A 336 28.91 -16.81 3.77
CA LEU A 336 27.82 -17.61 4.32
C LEU A 336 28.26 -19.05 4.62
N PRO A 337 27.84 -19.63 5.76
CA PRO A 337 28.14 -21.00 6.11
C PRO A 337 27.39 -22.01 5.22
N SER A 338 27.87 -23.25 5.16
CA SER A 338 27.12 -24.30 4.46
C SER A 338 25.86 -24.69 5.25
N PHE A 339 24.70 -24.69 4.61
CA PHE A 339 23.40 -24.96 5.23
C PHE A 339 23.01 -26.42 5.29
N ARG A 340 23.98 -27.34 5.10
CA ARG A 340 23.73 -28.81 5.14
C ARG A 340 23.22 -29.28 6.51
N THR A 341 23.67 -28.64 7.59
CA THR A 341 23.18 -28.93 8.94
C THR A 341 21.73 -28.53 9.10
N LEU A 342 21.34 -27.35 8.57
CA LEU A 342 19.97 -26.86 8.54
C LEU A 342 19.05 -27.87 7.82
N GLY A 343 19.47 -28.42 6.67
CA GLY A 343 18.71 -29.45 5.95
C GLY A 343 18.35 -30.64 6.80
N ARG A 344 19.29 -31.11 7.67
CA ARG A 344 19.03 -32.20 8.60
C ARG A 344 18.09 -31.83 9.75
N VAL A 345 18.18 -30.62 10.26
CA VAL A 345 17.28 -30.10 11.30
C VAL A 345 15.85 -29.97 10.75
N VAL A 346 15.70 -29.31 9.60
CA VAL A 346 14.40 -29.16 8.93
C VAL A 346 13.76 -30.51 8.62
N TYR A 347 14.53 -31.48 8.13
CA TYR A 347 14.02 -32.84 7.90
C TYR A 347 13.42 -33.50 9.16
N ARG A 348 13.95 -33.19 10.35
CA ARG A 348 13.39 -33.69 11.62
C ARG A 348 12.14 -32.93 12.05
N LEU A 349 12.09 -31.62 11.79
CA LEU A 349 11.03 -30.76 12.24
C LEU A 349 9.85 -30.66 11.25
N MET A 350 10.02 -31.03 9.97
CA MET A 350 9.04 -30.84 8.92
C MET A 350 7.68 -31.52 9.21
N ILE A 351 7.66 -32.73 9.82
CA ILE A 351 6.40 -33.41 10.12
C ILE A 351 5.65 -32.73 11.27
N PRO A 352 6.26 -32.42 12.43
CA PRO A 352 5.64 -31.58 13.45
C PRO A 352 5.17 -30.23 12.91
N ALA A 353 5.97 -29.57 12.05
CA ALA A 353 5.60 -28.30 11.42
C ALA A 353 4.34 -28.41 10.55
N VAL A 354 4.19 -29.46 9.76
CA VAL A 354 2.97 -29.71 8.98
C VAL A 354 1.76 -29.93 9.89
N LEU A 355 1.90 -30.62 11.01
CA LEU A 355 0.80 -30.81 11.95
C LEU A 355 0.35 -29.47 12.57
N VAL A 356 1.29 -28.64 13.03
CA VAL A 356 1.01 -27.29 13.54
C VAL A 356 0.34 -26.44 12.46
N PHE A 357 0.88 -26.47 11.25
CA PHE A 357 0.32 -25.77 10.10
C PHE A 357 -1.16 -26.12 9.85
N LEU A 358 -1.49 -27.41 9.81
CA LEU A 358 -2.86 -27.87 9.59
C LEU A 358 -3.82 -27.41 10.70
N VAL A 359 -3.35 -27.33 11.95
CA VAL A 359 -4.14 -26.83 13.07
C VAL A 359 -4.34 -25.33 12.99
N LEU A 360 -3.35 -24.57 12.46
CA LEU A 360 -3.39 -23.12 12.37
C LEU A 360 -4.27 -22.59 11.23
N ILE A 361 -4.55 -23.37 10.19
CA ILE A 361 -5.33 -22.92 9.02
C ILE A 361 -6.68 -22.29 9.45
N TYR A 362 -7.48 -23.02 10.22
CA TYR A 362 -8.82 -22.57 10.59
C TYR A 362 -8.83 -21.35 11.53
N PRO A 363 -8.08 -21.34 12.67
CA PRO A 363 -8.08 -20.18 13.55
C PRO A 363 -7.46 -18.94 12.90
N ALA A 364 -6.41 -19.08 12.06
CA ALA A 364 -5.81 -17.96 11.36
C ALA A 364 -6.78 -17.34 10.35
N ASN A 365 -7.48 -18.15 9.57
CA ASN A 365 -8.50 -17.67 8.64
C ASN A 365 -9.63 -16.94 9.37
N ARG A 366 -10.15 -17.49 10.49
CA ARG A 366 -11.23 -16.84 11.25
C ARG A 366 -10.78 -15.54 11.91
N ALA A 367 -9.59 -15.51 12.49
CA ALA A 367 -9.06 -14.31 13.12
C ALA A 367 -8.76 -13.20 12.09
N SER A 368 -8.29 -13.56 10.88
CA SER A 368 -8.06 -12.59 9.81
C SER A 368 -9.34 -11.90 9.33
N ASP A 369 -10.49 -12.58 9.40
CA ASP A 369 -11.81 -12.03 9.03
C ASP A 369 -12.47 -11.22 10.16
N SER A 370 -11.86 -11.18 11.36
CA SER A 370 -12.44 -10.56 12.56
C SER A 370 -11.69 -9.30 13.02
N ASN A 371 -10.85 -8.74 12.16
CA ASN A 371 -10.12 -7.50 12.45
C ASN A 371 -11.04 -6.28 12.45
N GLU A 372 -10.67 -5.29 13.23
CA GLU A 372 -11.24 -3.94 13.18
C GLU A 372 -10.47 -3.09 12.16
N TYR A 373 -11.20 -2.20 11.45
CA TYR A 373 -10.62 -1.47 10.33
C TYR A 373 -10.84 0.03 10.42
N TYR A 374 -9.81 0.79 10.03
CA TYR A 374 -9.90 2.17 9.59
C TYR A 374 -10.11 2.20 8.08
N TYR A 375 -11.05 3.00 7.62
CA TYR A 375 -11.38 3.15 6.20
C TYR A 375 -10.89 4.48 5.62
N GLY A 376 -11.02 5.57 6.39
CA GLY A 376 -10.73 6.93 5.98
C GLY A 376 -9.30 7.41 6.25
N SER A 377 -9.12 8.71 6.09
CA SER A 377 -7.85 9.42 6.26
C SER A 377 -7.58 9.89 7.69
N ALA A 378 -8.58 9.91 8.55
CA ALA A 378 -8.53 10.54 9.88
C ALA A 378 -7.43 9.99 10.80
N HIS A 379 -7.10 8.71 10.69
CA HIS A 379 -6.11 8.03 11.54
C HIS A 379 -4.74 7.84 10.87
N ILE A 380 -4.49 8.51 9.73
CA ILE A 380 -3.22 8.39 8.99
C ILE A 380 -2.03 8.86 9.84
N PHE A 381 -2.22 9.93 10.63
CA PHE A 381 -1.19 10.44 11.53
C PHE A 381 -1.52 10.09 12.97
N GLY A 382 -0.64 9.31 13.59
CA GLY A 382 -0.80 8.87 14.98
C GLY A 382 -0.57 10.00 16.00
N PRO A 383 -0.93 9.77 17.27
CA PRO A 383 -0.83 10.78 18.36
C PRO A 383 0.61 11.24 18.64
N ASP A 384 1.61 10.52 18.15
CA ASP A 384 3.03 10.88 18.29
C ASP A 384 3.50 11.90 17.24
N THR A 385 2.64 12.26 16.28
CA THR A 385 2.91 13.28 15.26
C THR A 385 2.38 14.65 15.70
N GLN A 386 2.91 15.73 15.13
CA GLN A 386 2.41 17.08 15.41
C GLN A 386 0.94 17.19 15.04
N LEU A 387 0.54 16.72 13.86
CA LEU A 387 -0.85 16.77 13.43
C LEU A 387 -1.78 15.95 14.35
N GLY A 388 -1.36 14.76 14.79
CA GLY A 388 -2.13 13.97 15.74
C GLY A 388 -2.28 14.65 17.10
N THR A 389 -1.22 15.32 17.59
CA THR A 389 -1.28 16.14 18.82
C THR A 389 -2.21 17.32 18.65
N ASP A 390 -2.08 18.08 17.53
CA ASP A 390 -2.92 19.23 17.21
C ASP A 390 -4.41 18.84 17.15
N THR A 391 -4.70 17.70 16.50
CA THR A 391 -6.07 17.16 16.40
C THR A 391 -6.62 16.81 17.77
N ALA A 392 -5.86 16.10 18.60
CA ALA A 392 -6.30 15.72 19.94
C ALA A 392 -6.56 16.95 20.85
N GLU A 393 -5.76 18.00 20.71
CA GLU A 393 -5.94 19.24 21.46
C GLU A 393 -7.18 20.02 21.03
N ILE A 394 -7.45 20.12 19.72
CA ILE A 394 -8.66 20.73 19.20
C ILE A 394 -9.89 19.96 19.66
N GLU A 395 -9.87 18.63 19.58
CA GLU A 395 -10.96 17.77 20.04
C GLU A 395 -11.19 17.83 21.56
N ALA A 396 -10.12 17.96 22.33
CA ALA A 396 -10.24 18.10 23.79
C ALA A 396 -10.89 19.43 24.20
N THR A 397 -10.70 20.50 23.42
CA THR A 397 -11.19 21.86 23.73
C THR A 397 -12.58 22.12 23.15
N PHE A 398 -12.80 21.75 21.88
CA PHE A 398 -13.99 22.09 21.12
C PHE A 398 -14.85 20.89 20.72
N GLY A 399 -14.48 19.70 21.17
CA GLY A 399 -15.17 18.46 20.80
C GLY A 399 -14.82 17.98 19.39
N LYS A 400 -15.34 16.80 19.06
CA LYS A 400 -15.26 16.23 17.72
C LYS A 400 -16.23 16.97 16.82
N SER A 401 -15.87 17.19 15.58
CA SER A 401 -16.76 17.83 14.61
C SER A 401 -16.40 17.41 13.21
N ASP A 402 -17.39 16.93 12.48
CA ASP A 402 -17.35 16.74 11.03
C ASP A 402 -18.39 17.65 10.35
N THR A 403 -18.20 17.93 9.09
CA THR A 403 -19.08 18.80 8.33
C THR A 403 -19.65 18.04 7.13
N TYR A 404 -20.98 17.96 7.08
CA TYR A 404 -21.69 17.39 5.94
C TYR A 404 -22.43 18.47 5.16
N VAL A 405 -22.49 18.32 3.86
CA VAL A 405 -23.23 19.20 2.96
C VAL A 405 -24.33 18.42 2.29
N LEU A 406 -25.55 18.75 2.63
CA LEU A 406 -26.74 18.22 1.98
C LEU A 406 -27.26 19.21 0.94
N MET A 407 -27.34 18.77 -0.31
CA MET A 407 -27.89 19.55 -1.43
C MET A 407 -29.26 18.99 -1.82
N VAL A 408 -30.24 19.87 -1.90
CA VAL A 408 -31.63 19.55 -2.32
C VAL A 408 -32.07 20.50 -3.40
N PRO A 409 -33.01 20.13 -4.31
CA PRO A 409 -33.54 21.01 -5.33
C PRO A 409 -34.16 22.29 -4.71
N ARG A 410 -33.74 23.44 -5.22
CA ARG A 410 -34.17 24.75 -4.78
C ARG A 410 -35.64 25.01 -5.13
N GLY A 411 -36.35 25.74 -4.26
CA GLY A 411 -37.62 26.38 -4.60
C GLY A 411 -38.79 26.07 -3.67
N ASP A 412 -38.69 25.10 -2.78
CA ASP A 412 -39.71 24.76 -1.78
C ASP A 412 -39.22 25.08 -0.36
N VAL A 413 -39.21 26.34 -0.01
CA VAL A 413 -38.75 26.88 1.30
C VAL A 413 -39.44 26.19 2.49
N VAL A 414 -40.74 25.84 2.33
CA VAL A 414 -41.47 25.15 3.41
C VAL A 414 -40.96 23.75 3.63
N ARG A 415 -40.65 23.05 2.54
CA ARG A 415 -40.12 21.70 2.57
C ARG A 415 -38.67 21.68 3.05
N GLU A 416 -37.84 22.65 2.60
CA GLU A 416 -36.47 22.85 3.08
C GLU A 416 -36.45 23.09 4.59
N ARG A 417 -37.36 23.92 5.11
CA ARG A 417 -37.46 24.18 6.54
C ARG A 417 -37.86 22.93 7.33
N ALA A 418 -38.84 22.20 6.87
CA ALA A 418 -39.25 20.96 7.53
C ALA A 418 -38.14 19.89 7.54
N LEU A 419 -37.32 19.85 6.47
CA LEU A 419 -36.12 19.02 6.40
C LEU A 419 -35.10 19.48 7.44
N SER A 420 -34.79 20.80 7.51
CA SER A 420 -33.85 21.35 8.48
C SER A 420 -34.28 21.09 9.91
N GLU A 421 -35.56 21.32 10.25
CA GLU A 421 -36.09 21.07 11.60
C GLU A 421 -36.01 19.60 12.00
N GLU A 422 -36.23 18.65 11.05
CA GLU A 422 -36.12 17.20 11.35
C GLU A 422 -34.66 16.77 11.48
N LEU A 423 -33.73 17.33 10.70
CA LEU A 423 -32.31 17.09 10.83
C LEU A 423 -31.75 17.67 12.15
N GLN A 424 -32.16 18.88 12.53
CA GLN A 424 -31.77 19.51 13.79
C GLN A 424 -32.27 18.73 15.02
N ALA A 425 -33.33 17.92 14.88
CA ALA A 425 -33.81 17.06 15.96
C ALA A 425 -32.93 15.82 16.20
N LEU A 426 -31.94 15.54 15.35
CA LEU A 426 -30.95 14.47 15.56
C LEU A 426 -29.96 14.92 16.63
N PRO A 427 -29.71 14.11 17.69
CA PRO A 427 -28.89 14.54 18.84
C PRO A 427 -27.45 14.89 18.49
N GLU A 428 -26.92 14.28 17.42
CA GLU A 428 -25.55 14.45 16.97
C GLU A 428 -25.38 15.65 16.01
N VAL A 429 -26.47 16.27 15.53
CA VAL A 429 -26.43 17.48 14.70
C VAL A 429 -26.35 18.71 15.62
N THR A 430 -25.20 19.35 15.65
CA THR A 430 -24.93 20.51 16.52
C THR A 430 -25.45 21.81 15.92
N SER A 431 -25.30 21.98 14.61
CA SER A 431 -25.82 23.17 13.91
C SER A 431 -26.12 22.87 12.45
N ILE A 432 -27.05 23.62 11.88
CA ILE A 432 -27.36 23.63 10.44
C ILE A 432 -27.28 25.06 9.92
N LEU A 433 -26.43 25.29 8.93
CA LEU A 433 -26.36 26.53 8.20
C LEU A 433 -27.05 26.37 6.86
N SER A 434 -28.23 26.94 6.71
CA SER A 434 -28.99 26.93 5.45
C SER A 434 -29.66 28.25 5.22
N TYR A 435 -30.17 28.50 4.00
CA TYR A 435 -30.92 29.71 3.69
C TYR A 435 -32.16 29.87 4.60
N VAL A 436 -32.87 28.76 4.88
CA VAL A 436 -34.10 28.82 5.68
C VAL A 436 -33.85 29.07 7.16
N ASP A 437 -32.64 28.77 7.66
CA ASP A 437 -32.24 29.00 9.05
C ASP A 437 -31.71 30.42 9.23
N VAL A 438 -30.87 30.93 8.30
CA VAL A 438 -30.28 32.27 8.37
C VAL A 438 -31.30 33.38 8.02
N ALA A 439 -32.09 33.20 6.96
CA ALA A 439 -32.95 34.26 6.44
C ALA A 439 -34.36 34.20 6.99
N SER A 440 -34.76 33.15 7.71
CA SER A 440 -36.15 32.87 8.05
C SER A 440 -37.07 32.85 6.81
N THR A 441 -38.19 32.15 6.83
CA THR A 441 -39.15 32.12 5.70
C THR A 441 -39.82 33.48 5.40
N THR A 442 -39.56 34.48 6.23
CA THR A 442 -40.18 35.81 6.15
C THR A 442 -39.29 36.91 5.55
N ILE A 443 -37.98 36.69 5.47
CA ILE A 443 -37.03 37.64 4.88
C ILE A 443 -36.85 37.31 3.39
N PRO A 444 -37.25 38.20 2.46
CA PRO A 444 -36.97 37.97 1.03
C PRO A 444 -35.48 37.99 0.75
N THR A 445 -35.06 37.14 -0.22
CA THR A 445 -33.64 36.97 -0.66
C THR A 445 -32.92 38.30 -0.94
N GLN A 446 -33.64 39.34 -1.31
CA GLN A 446 -33.10 40.68 -1.59
C GLN A 446 -32.46 41.37 -0.36
N PHE A 447 -32.73 40.91 0.83
CA PHE A 447 -32.20 41.48 2.09
C PHE A 447 -31.09 40.65 2.71
N VAL A 448 -30.75 39.50 2.12
CA VAL A 448 -29.59 38.67 2.51
C VAL A 448 -28.40 39.07 1.65
N GLY A 449 -27.21 39.15 2.20
CA GLY A 449 -25.99 39.50 1.47
C GLY A 449 -25.77 38.60 0.25
N GLU A 450 -25.32 39.15 -0.86
CA GLU A 450 -25.10 38.39 -2.10
C GLU A 450 -24.09 37.22 -1.90
N ASP A 451 -23.06 37.46 -1.08
CA ASP A 451 -22.04 36.44 -0.79
C ASP A 451 -22.62 35.28 0.02
N THR A 452 -23.43 35.56 1.04
CA THR A 452 -24.13 34.52 1.83
C THR A 452 -25.12 33.74 0.97
N LEU A 453 -25.83 34.41 0.06
CA LEU A 453 -26.76 33.77 -0.86
C LEU A 453 -26.04 32.82 -1.80
N LYS A 454 -24.89 33.20 -2.36
CA LYS A 454 -24.09 32.34 -3.25
C LYS A 454 -23.54 31.11 -2.55
N LEU A 455 -23.23 31.23 -1.26
CA LEU A 455 -22.78 30.11 -0.45
C LEU A 455 -23.89 29.09 -0.17
N LEU A 456 -25.15 29.54 0.01
CA LEU A 456 -26.25 28.69 0.46
C LEU A 456 -27.22 28.28 -0.66
N MET A 457 -27.20 28.96 -1.79
CA MET A 457 -28.15 28.73 -2.90
C MET A 457 -27.46 28.88 -4.24
N SER A 458 -27.57 27.87 -5.08
CA SER A 458 -27.19 27.92 -6.50
C SER A 458 -28.39 28.22 -7.40
N GLU A 459 -28.23 28.09 -8.71
CA GLU A 459 -29.35 28.22 -9.66
C GLU A 459 -30.35 27.06 -9.46
N HIS A 460 -29.89 25.85 -9.16
CA HIS A 460 -30.70 24.63 -9.13
C HIS A 460 -30.89 24.04 -7.72
N TYR A 461 -29.95 24.27 -6.79
CA TYR A 461 -29.93 23.63 -5.48
C TYR A 461 -29.89 24.62 -4.31
N SER A 462 -30.44 24.16 -3.19
CA SER A 462 -30.24 24.75 -1.86
C SER A 462 -29.26 23.88 -1.08
N ARG A 463 -28.31 24.51 -0.39
CA ARG A 463 -27.25 23.86 0.38
C ARG A 463 -27.55 24.01 1.87
N LEU A 464 -27.53 22.85 2.58
CA LEU A 464 -27.57 22.78 4.03
C LEU A 464 -26.21 22.28 4.50
N VAL A 465 -25.48 23.08 5.28
CA VAL A 465 -24.21 22.69 5.89
C VAL A 465 -24.52 22.23 7.31
N LEU A 466 -24.30 20.94 7.58
CA LEU A 466 -24.55 20.31 8.86
C LEU A 466 -23.23 20.15 9.60
N SER A 467 -23.13 20.73 10.80
CA SER A 467 -22.03 20.37 11.73
C SER A 467 -22.53 19.27 12.64
N VAL A 468 -21.74 18.22 12.79
CA VAL A 468 -22.12 17.04 13.59
C VAL A 468 -21.04 16.71 14.61
N ASP A 469 -21.48 16.36 15.82
CA ASP A 469 -20.60 15.81 16.87
C ASP A 469 -20.40 14.30 16.63
N ALA A 470 -19.50 13.99 15.72
CA ALA A 470 -19.18 12.63 15.32
C ALA A 470 -17.72 12.52 14.90
N ASP A 471 -17.16 11.33 14.99
CA ASP A 471 -15.89 10.98 14.36
C ASP A 471 -16.03 10.94 12.84
N PHE A 472 -14.91 11.04 12.11
CA PHE A 472 -14.90 10.88 10.64
C PHE A 472 -15.24 9.44 10.21
N GLU A 473 -15.17 8.46 11.09
CA GLU A 473 -15.49 7.07 10.81
C GLU A 473 -15.93 6.30 12.05
N GLY A 474 -16.59 5.19 11.83
CA GLY A 474 -17.02 4.29 12.89
C GLY A 474 -18.51 3.95 12.84
N PRO A 475 -18.95 2.91 13.59
CA PRO A 475 -20.33 2.44 13.55
C PRO A 475 -21.37 3.48 13.98
N ALA A 476 -21.00 4.43 14.84
CA ALA A 476 -21.90 5.50 15.30
C ALA A 476 -22.08 6.53 14.18
N THR A 477 -20.97 6.96 13.56
CA THR A 477 -20.94 7.91 12.42
C THR A 477 -21.73 7.38 11.23
N PHE A 478 -21.50 6.14 10.83
CA PHE A 478 -22.22 5.52 9.70
C PHE A 478 -23.73 5.40 9.97
N LYS A 479 -24.14 5.11 11.19
CA LYS A 479 -25.55 5.14 11.57
C LYS A 479 -26.16 6.55 11.55
N LEU A 480 -25.39 7.58 11.87
CA LEU A 480 -25.82 8.97 11.75
C LEU A 480 -26.02 9.34 10.28
N ILE A 481 -25.07 8.99 9.42
CA ILE A 481 -25.15 9.22 7.96
C ILE A 481 -26.38 8.53 7.39
N ASP A 482 -26.63 7.26 7.74
CA ASP A 482 -27.84 6.53 7.33
C ASP A 482 -29.13 7.27 7.73
N ARG A 483 -29.20 7.77 8.99
CA ARG A 483 -30.34 8.55 9.47
C ARG A 483 -30.53 9.88 8.69
N ILE A 484 -29.43 10.59 8.41
CA ILE A 484 -29.49 11.80 7.58
C ILE A 484 -30.01 11.46 6.17
N ARG A 485 -29.53 10.39 5.57
CA ARG A 485 -30.03 9.90 4.26
C ARG A 485 -31.50 9.52 4.31
N GLU A 486 -31.95 8.84 5.37
CA GLU A 486 -33.39 8.51 5.54
C GLU A 486 -34.28 9.74 5.64
N VAL A 487 -33.85 10.77 6.40
CA VAL A 487 -34.56 12.04 6.50
C VAL A 487 -34.58 12.76 5.16
N ALA A 488 -33.43 12.84 4.46
CA ALA A 488 -33.35 13.45 3.12
C ALA A 488 -34.23 12.74 2.11
N GLU A 489 -34.23 11.40 2.09
CA GLU A 489 -35.07 10.58 1.21
C GLU A 489 -36.57 10.75 1.49
N LYS A 490 -36.95 10.92 2.72
CA LYS A 490 -38.35 11.19 3.11
C LYS A 490 -38.87 12.50 2.54
N TRP A 491 -38.04 13.57 2.58
CA TRP A 491 -38.46 14.89 2.10
C TRP A 491 -38.19 15.12 0.62
N TYR A 492 -37.10 14.57 0.07
CA TYR A 492 -36.67 14.74 -1.33
C TYR A 492 -36.34 13.38 -1.99
N PRO A 493 -37.32 12.51 -2.24
CA PRO A 493 -37.07 11.14 -2.74
C PRO A 493 -36.23 11.12 -4.00
N GLY A 494 -35.00 10.57 -3.94
CA GLY A 494 -34.07 10.44 -5.05
C GLY A 494 -33.55 11.75 -5.64
N GLN A 495 -33.74 12.90 -4.95
CA GLN A 495 -33.37 14.23 -5.45
C GLN A 495 -32.40 14.96 -4.53
N TRP A 496 -31.78 14.27 -3.61
CA TRP A 496 -30.79 14.84 -2.69
C TRP A 496 -29.38 14.31 -3.00
N LYS A 497 -28.38 15.07 -2.58
CA LYS A 497 -26.98 14.67 -2.61
C LYS A 497 -26.33 15.06 -1.28
N LEU A 498 -25.53 14.14 -0.71
CA LEU A 498 -24.85 14.33 0.56
C LEU A 498 -23.36 14.18 0.36
N ALA A 499 -22.59 15.18 0.76
CA ALA A 499 -21.13 15.19 0.73
C ALA A 499 -20.53 15.45 2.11
N GLY A 500 -19.33 15.00 2.37
CA GLY A 500 -18.58 15.16 3.62
C GLY A 500 -17.54 14.07 3.78
N GLU A 501 -16.56 14.26 4.67
CA GLU A 501 -15.46 13.31 4.83
C GLU A 501 -15.95 11.96 5.37
N GLY A 502 -16.81 11.96 6.40
CA GLY A 502 -17.43 10.75 6.92
C GLY A 502 -18.30 10.03 5.88
N VAL A 503 -19.00 10.78 5.02
CA VAL A 503 -19.83 10.21 3.94
C VAL A 503 -18.95 9.51 2.89
N SER A 504 -17.85 10.15 2.49
CA SER A 504 -16.88 9.55 1.56
C SER A 504 -16.23 8.31 2.16
N THR A 505 -15.95 8.31 3.47
CA THR A 505 -15.39 7.18 4.19
C THR A 505 -16.37 5.99 4.25
N GLU A 506 -17.67 6.25 4.43
CA GLU A 506 -18.69 5.19 4.38
C GLU A 506 -18.83 4.58 2.98
N ASP A 507 -18.86 5.40 1.94
CA ASP A 507 -18.89 4.94 0.55
C ASP A 507 -17.61 4.14 0.20
N LEU A 508 -16.46 4.57 0.72
CA LEU A 508 -15.20 3.83 0.61
C LEU A 508 -15.32 2.46 1.27
N MET A 509 -15.82 2.39 2.51
CA MET A 509 -16.04 1.12 3.21
C MET A 509 -16.92 0.18 2.38
N GLY A 510 -18.04 0.66 1.83
CA GLY A 510 -18.93 -0.11 0.99
C GLY A 510 -18.25 -0.65 -0.26
N THR A 511 -17.44 0.19 -0.92
CA THR A 511 -16.70 -0.15 -2.14
C THR A 511 -15.63 -1.21 -1.87
N VAL A 512 -14.76 -0.97 -0.90
CA VAL A 512 -13.60 -1.85 -0.65
C VAL A 512 -14.01 -3.20 -0.05
N THR A 513 -15.05 -3.25 0.77
CA THR A 513 -15.58 -4.51 1.31
C THR A 513 -16.22 -5.37 0.22
N ALA A 514 -16.91 -4.76 -0.74
CA ALA A 514 -17.48 -5.48 -1.89
C ALA A 514 -16.39 -6.03 -2.83
N ASP A 515 -15.28 -5.35 -2.97
CA ASP A 515 -14.17 -5.73 -3.84
C ASP A 515 -13.32 -6.87 -3.27
N MET A 516 -13.17 -6.94 -1.95
CA MET A 516 -12.25 -7.86 -1.27
C MET A 516 -12.40 -9.32 -1.70
N GLY A 517 -13.60 -9.85 -1.64
CA GLY A 517 -13.86 -11.27 -1.97
C GLY A 517 -13.56 -11.59 -3.44
N LYS A 518 -13.89 -10.67 -4.34
CA LYS A 518 -13.69 -10.84 -5.81
C LYS A 518 -12.22 -10.78 -6.17
N VAL A 519 -11.50 -9.77 -5.67
CA VAL A 519 -10.09 -9.55 -5.98
C VAL A 519 -9.25 -10.71 -5.45
N ASN A 520 -9.45 -11.10 -4.18
CA ASN A 520 -8.72 -12.21 -3.58
C ASN A 520 -8.95 -13.53 -4.31
N PHE A 521 -10.21 -13.87 -4.63
CA PHE A 521 -10.52 -15.07 -5.40
C PHE A 521 -9.87 -15.06 -6.78
N LEU A 522 -9.92 -13.93 -7.50
CA LEU A 522 -9.35 -13.82 -8.84
C LEU A 522 -7.80 -13.85 -8.80
N ALA A 523 -7.17 -13.24 -7.79
CA ALA A 523 -5.73 -13.32 -7.59
C ALA A 523 -5.28 -14.76 -7.37
N ILE A 524 -5.94 -15.49 -6.46
CA ILE A 524 -5.66 -16.91 -6.19
C ILE A 524 -5.84 -17.75 -7.46
N ALA A 525 -6.96 -17.57 -8.18
CA ALA A 525 -7.25 -18.31 -9.40
C ALA A 525 -6.21 -18.05 -10.49
N ALA A 526 -5.79 -16.79 -10.67
CA ALA A 526 -4.81 -16.39 -11.66
C ALA A 526 -3.43 -16.98 -11.36
N VAL A 527 -2.95 -16.85 -10.12
CA VAL A 527 -1.68 -17.46 -9.68
C VAL A 527 -1.74 -18.99 -9.81
N PHE A 528 -2.86 -19.61 -9.43
CA PHE A 528 -3.06 -21.06 -9.58
C PHE A 528 -2.92 -21.51 -11.05
N ILE A 529 -3.53 -20.79 -12.00
CA ILE A 529 -3.44 -21.08 -13.44
C ILE A 529 -1.99 -20.96 -13.94
N VAL A 530 -1.28 -19.90 -13.54
CA VAL A 530 0.13 -19.74 -13.93
C VAL A 530 0.99 -20.87 -13.39
N LEU A 531 0.82 -21.25 -12.13
CA LEU A 531 1.54 -22.38 -11.53
C LEU A 531 1.20 -23.70 -12.22
N LEU A 532 -0.07 -23.91 -12.60
CA LEU A 532 -0.52 -25.09 -13.32
C LEU A 532 0.20 -25.24 -14.67
N LEU A 533 0.28 -24.14 -15.42
CA LEU A 533 0.93 -24.11 -16.72
C LEU A 533 2.46 -24.26 -16.62
N SER A 534 3.05 -23.58 -15.64
CA SER A 534 4.49 -23.55 -15.42
C SER A 534 5.03 -24.90 -14.93
N MET A 535 4.45 -25.46 -13.88
CA MET A 535 4.94 -26.68 -13.22
C MET A 535 4.44 -27.95 -13.90
N LYS A 536 3.47 -27.84 -14.84
CA LYS A 536 2.87 -28.99 -15.52
C LYS A 536 2.38 -30.07 -14.55
N SER A 537 1.84 -29.66 -13.43
CA SER A 537 1.36 -30.51 -12.34
C SER A 537 0.05 -29.95 -11.79
N VAL A 538 -0.88 -30.81 -11.45
CA VAL A 538 -2.17 -30.39 -10.84
C VAL A 538 -2.04 -30.25 -9.32
N SER A 539 -1.26 -31.09 -8.67
CA SER A 539 -1.16 -31.09 -7.20
C SER A 539 -0.22 -30.02 -6.64
N LEU A 540 0.84 -29.65 -7.38
CA LEU A 540 1.81 -28.67 -6.91
C LEU A 540 1.18 -27.28 -6.72
N PRO A 541 0.41 -26.71 -7.68
CA PRO A 541 -0.28 -25.44 -7.49
C PRO A 541 -1.17 -25.42 -6.24
N VAL A 542 -1.92 -26.51 -5.99
CA VAL A 542 -2.77 -26.63 -4.79
C VAL A 542 -1.92 -26.53 -3.51
N ILE A 543 -0.81 -27.25 -3.46
CA ILE A 543 0.08 -27.27 -2.29
C ILE A 543 0.70 -25.89 -2.06
N LEU A 544 1.17 -25.25 -3.14
CA LEU A 544 1.86 -23.96 -3.05
C LEU A 544 0.90 -22.83 -2.67
N VAL A 545 -0.25 -22.76 -3.33
CA VAL A 545 -1.27 -21.76 -3.03
C VAL A 545 -1.77 -21.90 -1.60
N LEU A 546 -2.09 -23.13 -1.16
CA LEU A 546 -2.53 -23.37 0.23
C LEU A 546 -1.46 -22.96 1.25
N ALA A 547 -0.18 -23.25 0.97
CA ALA A 547 0.92 -22.87 1.85
C ALA A 547 1.05 -21.34 1.98
N ILE A 548 0.98 -20.61 0.87
CA ILE A 548 1.11 -19.14 0.87
C ILE A 548 -0.15 -18.47 1.42
N GLU A 549 -1.35 -18.90 1.04
CA GLU A 549 -2.60 -18.39 1.62
C GLU A 549 -2.63 -18.53 3.14
N THR A 550 -2.18 -19.67 3.66
CA THR A 550 -2.09 -19.84 5.10
C THR A 550 -1.07 -18.88 5.74
N ALA A 551 0.05 -18.57 5.06
CA ALA A 551 0.99 -17.56 5.54
C ALA A 551 0.34 -16.17 5.59
N ILE A 552 -0.47 -15.83 4.57
CA ILE A 552 -1.24 -14.58 4.52
C ILE A 552 -2.24 -14.52 5.67
N TRP A 553 -3.05 -15.57 5.90
CA TRP A 553 -4.00 -15.62 7.02
C TRP A 553 -3.33 -15.52 8.38
N ILE A 554 -2.18 -16.18 8.60
CA ILE A 554 -1.41 -16.04 9.84
C ILE A 554 -0.94 -14.59 10.01
N ASN A 555 -0.40 -13.97 8.98
CA ASN A 555 0.02 -12.58 9.03
C ASN A 555 -1.14 -11.63 9.35
N LEU A 556 -2.23 -11.76 8.64
CA LEU A 556 -3.42 -10.92 8.78
C LEU A 556 -4.24 -11.22 10.04
N SER A 557 -4.01 -12.35 10.72
CA SER A 557 -4.63 -12.65 12.02
C SER A 557 -3.96 -11.97 13.21
N LEU A 558 -2.71 -11.49 13.04
CA LEU A 558 -1.95 -10.90 14.15
C LEU A 558 -2.63 -9.67 14.77
N PRO A 559 -3.22 -8.72 14.02
CA PRO A 559 -3.91 -7.58 14.60
C PRO A 559 -5.03 -7.98 15.54
N TYR A 560 -5.85 -8.96 15.18
CA TYR A 560 -6.92 -9.48 16.01
C TYR A 560 -6.43 -9.96 17.40
N PHE A 561 -5.27 -10.63 17.44
CA PHE A 561 -4.69 -11.12 18.71
C PHE A 561 -4.00 -10.03 19.54
N PHE A 562 -3.61 -8.92 18.92
CA PHE A 562 -2.94 -7.80 19.58
C PHE A 562 -3.85 -6.57 19.76
N ASP A 563 -5.14 -6.70 19.43
CA ASP A 563 -6.14 -5.63 19.54
C ASP A 563 -5.73 -4.34 18.81
N ASN A 564 -5.25 -4.52 17.58
CA ASN A 564 -4.79 -3.42 16.74
C ASN A 564 -5.75 -3.22 15.56
N THR A 565 -6.21 -1.99 15.37
CA THR A 565 -7.00 -1.60 14.20
C THR A 565 -6.12 -1.47 12.95
N VAL A 566 -6.61 -1.91 11.81
CA VAL A 566 -5.86 -1.98 10.55
C VAL A 566 -6.49 -1.07 9.50
N PHE A 567 -5.67 -0.35 8.73
CA PHE A 567 -6.18 0.30 7.52
C PHE A 567 -6.67 -0.76 6.53
N TYR A 568 -7.94 -0.70 6.18
CA TYR A 568 -8.56 -1.69 5.30
C TYR A 568 -7.87 -1.78 3.93
N ILE A 569 -7.45 -0.63 3.41
CA ILE A 569 -6.69 -0.54 2.15
C ILE A 569 -5.37 -1.31 2.26
N ALA A 570 -4.64 -1.18 3.38
CA ALA A 570 -3.42 -1.96 3.61
C ALA A 570 -3.71 -3.45 3.64
N TYR A 571 -4.75 -3.89 4.36
CA TYR A 571 -5.19 -5.29 4.41
C TYR A 571 -5.44 -5.88 3.01
N LEU A 572 -6.18 -5.15 2.17
CA LEU A 572 -6.59 -5.59 0.84
C LEU A 572 -5.39 -5.67 -0.13
N ILE A 573 -4.52 -4.67 -0.11
CA ILE A 573 -3.32 -4.60 -0.94
C ILE A 573 -2.33 -5.70 -0.53
N ILE A 574 -2.14 -5.94 0.78
CA ILE A 574 -1.18 -6.91 1.31
C ILE A 574 -1.54 -8.33 0.89
N SER A 575 -2.82 -8.71 0.92
CA SER A 575 -3.26 -10.04 0.47
C SER A 575 -2.75 -10.36 -0.94
N SER A 576 -2.91 -9.44 -1.89
CA SER A 576 -2.47 -9.61 -3.28
C SER A 576 -0.95 -9.51 -3.45
N ILE A 577 -0.31 -8.54 -2.77
CA ILE A 577 1.15 -8.34 -2.86
C ILE A 577 1.89 -9.52 -2.25
N GLN A 578 1.51 -9.96 -1.06
CA GLN A 578 2.16 -11.08 -0.38
C GLN A 578 2.03 -12.37 -1.20
N LEU A 579 0.84 -12.64 -1.79
CA LEU A 579 0.65 -13.76 -2.69
C LEU A 579 1.61 -13.70 -3.88
N GLY A 580 1.71 -12.53 -4.55
CA GLY A 580 2.60 -12.35 -5.70
C GLY A 580 4.09 -12.41 -5.36
N ALA A 581 4.52 -11.75 -4.28
CA ALA A 581 5.94 -11.57 -3.97
C ALA A 581 6.57 -12.73 -3.20
N THR A 582 5.79 -13.58 -2.53
CA THR A 582 6.36 -14.67 -1.70
C THR A 582 6.18 -16.07 -2.26
N VAL A 583 5.31 -16.24 -3.27
CA VAL A 583 5.16 -17.53 -3.97
C VAL A 583 6.45 -17.95 -4.68
N ASP A 584 7.30 -17.00 -5.03
CA ASP A 584 8.58 -17.20 -5.71
C ASP A 584 9.53 -18.11 -4.92
N TYR A 585 9.58 -17.95 -3.61
CA TYR A 585 10.38 -18.83 -2.73
C TYR A 585 9.89 -20.27 -2.76
N ALA A 586 8.59 -20.46 -2.79
CA ALA A 586 7.97 -21.78 -2.85
C ALA A 586 8.18 -22.43 -4.23
N ILE A 587 8.13 -21.65 -5.33
CA ILE A 587 8.45 -22.10 -6.69
C ILE A 587 9.91 -22.56 -6.76
N LEU A 588 10.86 -21.72 -6.33
CA LEU A 588 12.28 -22.01 -6.36
C LEU A 588 12.62 -23.27 -5.56
N PHE A 589 12.04 -23.42 -4.36
CA PHE A 589 12.20 -24.61 -3.53
C PHE A 589 11.68 -25.86 -4.24
N THR A 590 10.49 -25.78 -4.82
CA THR A 590 9.82 -26.91 -5.46
C THR A 590 10.54 -27.33 -6.73
N ASP A 591 10.97 -26.39 -7.57
CA ASP A 591 11.73 -26.68 -8.80
C ASP A 591 13.04 -27.44 -8.46
N ARG A 592 13.79 -26.97 -7.46
CA ARG A 592 15.01 -27.64 -7.01
C ARG A 592 14.73 -29.01 -6.38
N TYR A 593 13.63 -29.14 -5.65
CA TYR A 593 13.21 -30.43 -5.14
C TYR A 593 12.91 -31.41 -6.27
N LEU A 594 12.15 -31.00 -7.29
CA LEU A 594 11.85 -31.85 -8.45
C LEU A 594 13.11 -32.23 -9.23
N GLU A 595 14.07 -31.31 -9.39
CA GLU A 595 15.37 -31.56 -10.04
C GLU A 595 16.15 -32.67 -9.29
N HIS A 596 16.35 -32.53 -7.98
CA HIS A 596 17.02 -33.55 -7.16
C HIS A 596 16.24 -34.86 -7.11
N ARG A 597 14.91 -34.79 -7.14
CA ARG A 597 14.04 -35.97 -7.06
C ARG A 597 14.10 -36.85 -8.30
N GLN A 598 14.58 -36.32 -9.43
CA GLN A 598 14.84 -37.13 -10.64
C GLN A 598 15.97 -38.14 -10.41
N THR A 599 16.96 -37.79 -9.59
CA THR A 599 18.19 -38.60 -9.40
C THR A 599 18.29 -39.23 -8.03
N MET A 600 17.62 -38.68 -7.01
CA MET A 600 17.78 -39.07 -5.60
C MET A 600 16.46 -39.53 -4.96
N GLY A 601 16.60 -40.24 -3.82
CA GLY A 601 15.48 -40.61 -2.96
C GLY A 601 14.85 -39.38 -2.27
N LYS A 602 13.58 -39.47 -1.78
CA LYS A 602 12.85 -38.33 -1.18
C LYS A 602 13.63 -37.65 -0.04
N ARG A 603 14.27 -38.41 0.85
CA ARG A 603 15.02 -37.88 2.00
C ARG A 603 16.20 -37.02 1.55
N ASP A 604 17.02 -37.62 0.67
CA ASP A 604 18.23 -36.96 0.19
C ASP A 604 17.91 -35.79 -0.70
N ALA A 605 16.85 -35.90 -1.49
CA ALA A 605 16.33 -34.77 -2.29
C ALA A 605 15.93 -33.57 -1.41
N ILE A 606 15.18 -33.78 -0.31
CA ILE A 606 14.81 -32.70 0.62
C ILE A 606 16.05 -32.04 1.25
N VAL A 607 16.97 -32.86 1.82
CA VAL A 607 18.17 -32.35 2.52
C VAL A 607 19.08 -31.58 1.56
N ASN A 608 19.26 -32.07 0.34
CA ASN A 608 20.09 -31.40 -0.66
C ASN A 608 19.40 -30.16 -1.21
N THR A 609 18.08 -30.15 -1.41
CA THR A 609 17.32 -28.99 -1.82
C THR A 609 17.45 -27.86 -0.80
N ILE A 610 17.23 -28.13 0.49
CA ILE A 610 17.41 -27.13 1.54
C ILE A 610 18.82 -26.57 1.51
N SER A 611 19.85 -27.42 1.42
CA SER A 611 21.25 -26.98 1.33
C SER A 611 21.51 -26.04 0.13
N ALA A 612 20.87 -26.31 -1.01
CA ALA A 612 21.12 -25.61 -2.26
C ALA A 612 20.37 -24.25 -2.32
N VAL A 613 19.14 -24.20 -1.79
CA VAL A 613 18.29 -22.99 -1.96
C VAL A 613 18.34 -22.04 -0.77
N THR A 614 18.78 -22.49 0.41
CA THR A 614 18.71 -21.67 1.64
C THR A 614 19.43 -20.34 1.49
N ALA A 615 20.63 -20.33 0.92
CA ALA A 615 21.39 -19.09 0.73
C ALA A 615 20.58 -18.06 -0.10
N SER A 616 20.07 -18.48 -1.26
CA SER A 616 19.30 -17.60 -2.16
C SER A 616 18.00 -17.13 -1.51
N ILE A 617 17.17 -18.06 -0.99
CA ILE A 617 15.89 -17.72 -0.38
C ILE A 617 16.07 -16.85 0.87
N LEU A 618 17.09 -17.12 1.69
CA LEU A 618 17.35 -16.34 2.90
C LEU A 618 17.86 -14.94 2.56
N THR A 619 18.77 -14.81 1.59
CA THR A 619 19.29 -13.52 1.13
C THR A 619 18.14 -12.63 0.67
N SER A 620 17.31 -13.12 -0.21
CA SER A 620 16.21 -12.43 -0.84
C SER A 620 15.09 -12.15 0.17
N GLY A 621 14.61 -13.16 0.85
CA GLY A 621 13.53 -13.01 1.82
C GLY A 621 13.89 -12.12 3.01
N MET A 622 15.14 -12.18 3.51
CA MET A 622 15.60 -11.23 4.54
C MET A 622 15.74 -9.81 4.00
N THR A 623 16.13 -9.65 2.73
CA THR A 623 16.18 -8.34 2.10
C THR A 623 14.79 -7.73 2.03
N LEU A 624 13.80 -8.47 1.50
CA LEU A 624 12.42 -8.03 1.44
C LEU A 624 11.89 -7.71 2.85
N THR A 625 12.07 -8.61 3.80
CA THR A 625 11.65 -8.43 5.21
C THR A 625 12.18 -7.14 5.82
N VAL A 626 13.49 -6.87 5.69
CA VAL A 626 14.09 -5.70 6.34
C VAL A 626 13.73 -4.41 5.61
N VAL A 627 13.68 -4.44 4.30
CA VAL A 627 13.26 -3.27 3.50
C VAL A 627 11.81 -2.89 3.82
N ASP A 628 10.92 -3.88 3.95
CA ASP A 628 9.54 -3.66 4.36
C ASP A 628 9.46 -3.14 5.82
N PHE A 629 10.24 -3.67 6.74
CA PHE A 629 10.28 -3.14 8.11
C PHE A 629 10.88 -1.74 8.17
N LEU A 630 11.84 -1.38 7.30
CA LEU A 630 12.32 0.00 7.21
C LEU A 630 11.19 0.94 6.79
N LEU A 631 10.36 0.55 5.81
CA LEU A 631 9.16 1.30 5.46
C LEU A 631 8.22 1.41 6.68
N GLY A 632 8.00 0.28 7.38
CA GLY A 632 7.09 0.22 8.53
C GLY A 632 7.52 1.05 9.74
N TYR A 633 8.82 1.13 10.04
CA TYR A 633 9.32 1.83 11.23
C TYR A 633 9.70 3.29 10.98
N LEU A 634 10.06 3.65 9.75
CA LEU A 634 10.53 4.99 9.42
C LEU A 634 9.44 5.91 8.87
N SER A 635 8.31 5.35 8.40
CA SER A 635 7.20 6.15 7.92
C SER A 635 6.31 6.60 9.08
N THR A 636 6.03 7.90 9.15
CA THR A 636 5.04 8.50 10.06
C THR A 636 3.63 8.41 9.49
N HIS A 637 3.51 8.14 8.19
CA HIS A 637 2.23 7.92 7.52
C HIS A 637 1.67 6.54 7.88
N GLY A 638 0.62 6.46 8.68
CA GLY A 638 0.08 5.22 9.26
C GLY A 638 -0.24 4.11 8.26
N LEU A 639 -0.82 4.45 7.10
CA LEU A 639 -1.09 3.48 6.03
C LEU A 639 0.21 2.85 5.49
N LEU A 640 1.23 3.66 5.19
CA LEU A 640 2.52 3.17 4.68
C LEU A 640 3.28 2.39 5.76
N SER A 641 3.23 2.85 7.00
CA SER A 641 3.81 2.15 8.16
C SER A 641 3.17 0.77 8.33
N GLN A 642 1.85 0.68 8.34
CA GLN A 642 1.16 -0.61 8.42
C GLN A 642 1.46 -1.50 7.21
N LEU A 643 1.47 -0.95 5.99
CA LEU A 643 1.82 -1.70 4.77
C LEU A 643 3.21 -2.34 4.91
N GLY A 644 4.22 -1.57 5.32
CA GLY A 644 5.58 -2.08 5.54
C GLY A 644 5.64 -3.14 6.64
N MET A 645 5.00 -2.90 7.78
CA MET A 645 4.96 -3.86 8.89
C MET A 645 4.31 -5.19 8.51
N PHE A 646 3.20 -5.15 7.78
CA PHE A 646 2.51 -6.36 7.34
C PHE A 646 3.30 -7.12 6.27
N LEU A 647 3.88 -6.43 5.29
CA LEU A 647 4.71 -7.07 4.27
C LEU A 647 5.94 -7.73 4.90
N GLY A 648 6.61 -7.07 5.84
CA GLY A 648 7.75 -7.62 6.56
C GLY A 648 7.40 -8.86 7.38
N LYS A 649 6.33 -8.80 8.19
CA LYS A 649 5.81 -9.96 8.95
C LYS A 649 5.33 -11.07 8.01
N GLY A 650 4.62 -10.71 6.95
CA GLY A 650 4.12 -11.64 5.94
C GLY A 650 5.21 -12.41 5.23
N THR A 651 6.30 -11.73 4.88
CA THR A 651 7.49 -12.37 4.29
C THR A 651 8.13 -13.34 5.28
N LEU A 652 8.26 -12.99 6.56
CA LEU A 652 8.77 -13.90 7.59
C LEU A 652 7.88 -15.14 7.77
N CYS A 653 6.56 -14.97 7.80
CA CYS A 653 5.60 -16.08 7.85
C CYS A 653 5.76 -17.00 6.64
N SER A 654 5.86 -16.41 5.44
CA SER A 654 6.05 -17.16 4.19
C SER A 654 7.37 -17.92 4.18
N LEU A 655 8.48 -17.29 4.61
CA LEU A 655 9.78 -17.96 4.76
C LEU A 655 9.72 -19.13 5.74
N ALA A 656 9.07 -18.95 6.88
CA ALA A 656 8.91 -20.02 7.87
C ALA A 656 8.15 -21.21 7.28
N ILE A 657 7.07 -20.96 6.54
CA ILE A 657 6.29 -22.01 5.88
C ILE A 657 7.11 -22.68 4.76
N VAL A 658 7.83 -21.91 3.94
CA VAL A 658 8.65 -22.45 2.85
C VAL A 658 9.81 -23.32 3.38
N PHE A 659 10.43 -22.95 4.51
CA PHE A 659 11.53 -23.73 5.07
C PHE A 659 11.09 -24.92 5.91
N PHE A 660 10.00 -24.83 6.67
CA PHE A 660 9.64 -25.85 7.64
C PHE A 660 8.41 -26.68 7.26
N VAL A 661 7.43 -26.09 6.56
CA VAL A 661 6.16 -26.75 6.21
C VAL A 661 6.21 -27.34 4.81
N LEU A 662 6.61 -26.56 3.80
CA LEU A 662 6.61 -26.97 2.40
C LEU A 662 7.44 -28.26 2.16
N PRO A 663 8.66 -28.45 2.73
CA PRO A 663 9.39 -29.71 2.61
C PRO A 663 8.61 -30.92 3.11
N GLY A 664 7.86 -30.74 4.20
CA GLY A 664 7.01 -31.77 4.77
C GLY A 664 5.83 -32.15 3.89
N LEU A 665 5.14 -31.12 3.33
CA LEU A 665 4.04 -31.32 2.37
C LEU A 665 4.52 -32.03 1.10
N LEU A 666 5.65 -31.59 0.52
CA LEU A 666 6.24 -32.24 -0.66
C LEU A 666 6.69 -33.70 -0.36
N TYR A 667 7.23 -33.97 0.83
CA TYR A 667 7.63 -35.30 1.24
C TYR A 667 6.44 -36.23 1.44
N LEU A 668 5.38 -35.79 2.12
CA LEU A 668 4.16 -36.55 2.38
C LEU A 668 3.37 -36.82 1.11
N LEU A 669 3.23 -35.80 0.26
CA LEU A 669 2.44 -35.86 -0.97
C LEU A 669 3.25 -36.28 -2.22
N ASP A 670 4.51 -36.71 -2.09
CA ASP A 670 5.39 -37.17 -3.20
C ASP A 670 4.71 -38.19 -4.12
N GLY A 671 3.91 -39.09 -3.54
CA GLY A 671 3.17 -40.09 -4.32
C GLY A 671 2.06 -39.50 -5.19
N LEU A 672 1.39 -38.45 -4.71
CA LEU A 672 0.38 -37.70 -5.45
C LEU A 672 1.05 -36.83 -6.53
N ILE A 673 2.12 -36.11 -6.18
CA ILE A 673 2.90 -35.28 -7.10
C ILE A 673 3.39 -36.12 -8.29
N ARG A 674 3.89 -37.31 -8.03
CA ARG A 674 4.36 -38.24 -9.07
C ARG A 674 3.25 -38.64 -10.06
N ARG A 675 2.00 -38.77 -9.59
CA ARG A 675 0.87 -39.16 -10.43
C ARG A 675 0.29 -37.99 -11.25
N THR A 676 0.42 -36.80 -10.77
CA THR A 676 -0.22 -35.60 -11.33
C THR A 676 0.73 -34.69 -12.10
N THR A 677 2.05 -34.99 -12.13
CA THR A 677 3.04 -34.18 -12.87
C THR A 677 3.33 -34.82 -14.21
N PHE A 678 3.09 -34.07 -15.28
CA PHE A 678 3.27 -34.53 -16.66
C PHE A 678 4.74 -34.46 -17.10
N GLY A 679 5.25 -35.53 -17.68
CA GLY A 679 6.57 -35.56 -18.31
C GLY A 679 7.76 -35.76 -17.36
N LEU A 680 7.57 -35.88 -16.04
CA LEU A 680 8.65 -36.05 -15.06
C LEU A 680 8.82 -37.54 -14.71
N LYS A 681 10.03 -38.07 -14.93
CA LYS A 681 10.41 -39.39 -14.45
C LYS A 681 11.15 -39.25 -13.12
N LEU A 682 10.45 -39.35 -12.01
CA LEU A 682 11.05 -39.34 -10.67
C LEU A 682 11.69 -40.70 -10.35
N ALA A 683 12.86 -40.66 -9.74
CA ALA A 683 13.56 -41.89 -9.31
C ALA A 683 12.67 -42.68 -8.34
N PRO A 684 12.59 -44.02 -8.43
CA PRO A 684 11.84 -44.83 -7.50
C PRO A 684 12.38 -44.63 -6.07
N ALA A 685 11.46 -44.61 -5.09
CA ALA A 685 11.88 -44.60 -3.68
C ALA A 685 12.71 -45.85 -3.42
N LYS A 686 14.02 -45.72 -3.21
CA LYS A 686 14.87 -46.84 -2.86
C LYS A 686 14.29 -47.53 -1.61
N LYS A 687 13.87 -48.79 -1.73
CA LYS A 687 13.67 -49.66 -0.57
C LYS A 687 15.01 -49.74 0.19
N ARG A 688 14.97 -49.55 1.50
CA ARG A 688 16.11 -49.71 2.39
C ARG A 688 16.88 -50.99 2.02
N VAL A 689 18.10 -50.83 1.57
CA VAL A 689 19.08 -51.93 1.60
C VAL A 689 19.73 -51.84 2.98
N ASP A 690 19.17 -52.60 3.93
CA ASP A 690 19.69 -52.76 5.29
C ASP A 690 20.92 -53.71 5.30
N SER A 691 21.89 -53.54 4.40
CA SER A 691 23.02 -54.52 4.29
C SER A 691 24.43 -53.92 4.16
N GLU A 692 24.63 -52.60 4.26
CA GLU A 692 26.01 -52.05 4.17
C GLU A 692 26.62 -51.52 5.47
N ASP A 693 25.85 -51.38 6.56
CA ASP A 693 26.39 -50.91 7.85
C ASP A 693 27.03 -52.08 8.72
N LYS A 694 27.08 -53.29 8.20
CA LYS A 694 27.74 -54.42 8.92
C LYS A 694 29.15 -54.79 8.39
N ALA A 695 29.64 -54.11 7.36
CA ALA A 695 30.94 -54.42 6.78
C ALA A 695 32.08 -53.49 7.20
N VAL A 696 31.78 -52.33 7.83
CA VAL A 696 32.82 -51.35 8.23
C VAL A 696 33.17 -51.39 9.74
N GLN A 697 32.66 -52.36 10.47
CA GLN A 697 33.08 -52.59 11.86
C GLN A 697 34.00 -53.84 12.05
N LYS A 698 34.60 -54.34 10.96
CA LYS A 698 35.58 -55.36 11.01
C LYS A 698 36.74 -55.12 10.01
N GLU A 699 37.43 -54.02 10.12
CA GLU A 699 38.82 -53.80 9.75
C GLU A 699 39.40 -52.68 10.58
#